data_802cf6aee0f9c5b8d5671abcd8f6094b
#
_entry.id   802cf6aee0f9c5b8d5671abcd8f6094b
#
_cell.length_a   1.000
_cell.length_b   1.000
_cell.length_c   1.000
_cell.angle_alpha   90.00
_cell.angle_beta   90.00
_cell.angle_gamma   90.00
#
_symmetry.space_group_name_H-M   'P 1'
#
loop_
_entity.id
_entity.type
_entity.pdbx_description
1 polymer ?
#
loop_
_entity_poly.entity_id
_entity_poly.type
_entity_poly.pdbx_seq_one_letter_code
_entity_poly.pdbx_strand_id
1 'polypeptide(L)'
;MHHISAAAGDESAEGRFTAVGRGVTAALLAELEPLFAYVLPDGAPHRPTDAELRSLPQAFTYAALSDGSRVVGRTAPARGESSAPVRFHTHAVHIPVGVPLPGDRLPVEAWRSPHWATVTPAGGASLSDPLGALPPGPAPVREGLDDFAVSRGPWLAAVLSDLRRASEEAAPAGGPVVLVERRSADVARWLGLAAVALPRESAERLTFTTYTRRPGSSALRVVGVAPEDAAAAREAGLRVHVCADRPPVEATGDVWARTAARVWRSRAPELFEEARGLPGDPFAAGPLAVVALCAGVGLGSEERAAAAAWAAERPYALDAKRTGQLVEALTSPGIDDRTGSEFDAVGRLFGALDGRCPASVTAPLAAMLVTEAVRGGNGSLELPRRDAFVGPEGEAIAGVLGPEILTELESGAGGSRPVARTVQLLRVARLLGMNTRDLLPDVATRLAPALLRETEAETEGPEGPEGYAGPGRAEAAAEAAAGPLRAAGTPGLTGSRGAPVTLGAPGLSGAPRTLGTPGPSGAARTPGTPGLSGAPRTPGSAGTPAAPRPSGTAGSPAAPAFAPALLELLDEQFDVRTALLGALDRIAPEDPGAVARFLERVALPFTGTQALPHLRMCAEAPGAMTTLGRDRTALWHRILRAAGLSPFAEPLVLRTAAGLVWEDRAPTVEEARLLLEAATSDAHRAAGTWSRLADAALGAPADAEEAEALAHDLLRAFPQEIQGRERAALQLLALCRDLRTGAPEPGWADRVRTLRDRAAPLEPPVQERAFTALAERLLAPDRPGAELYAFVRSDDTDLIAAYDRAARTLS
;
A
#
# COMPACT_ATOMS: atom_id res chain seq x y z
N MET A 1 -48.02 -32.50 9.20
CA MET A 1 -47.51 -33.89 9.10
C MET A 1 -47.01 -34.34 10.44
N HIS A 2 -47.17 -35.62 10.73
CA HIS A 2 -46.59 -36.24 11.92
C HIS A 2 -45.75 -37.45 11.52
N HIS A 3 -44.57 -37.54 12.08
CA HIS A 3 -43.62 -38.64 11.87
C HIS A 3 -43.15 -39.16 13.24
N ILE A 4 -43.02 -40.46 13.33
CA ILE A 4 -42.44 -41.11 14.49
C ILE A 4 -41.18 -41.84 14.03
N SER A 5 -40.03 -41.51 14.58
CA SER A 5 -38.80 -42.23 14.33
C SER A 5 -38.69 -43.40 15.31
N ALA A 6 -37.97 -44.43 14.90
CA ALA A 6 -37.65 -45.59 15.73
C ALA A 6 -36.89 -45.16 16.98
N ALA A 7 -36.96 -45.96 17.99
CA ALA A 7 -36.15 -45.83 19.19
C ALA A 7 -34.67 -46.04 18.84
N ALA A 8 -33.80 -45.27 19.43
CA ALA A 8 -32.36 -45.44 19.28
C ALA A 8 -31.97 -46.87 19.75
N GLY A 9 -31.34 -47.66 18.85
CA GLY A 9 -30.89 -49.01 19.13
C GLY A 9 -31.76 -50.14 18.53
N ASP A 10 -32.88 -49.79 17.88
CA ASP A 10 -33.68 -50.77 17.13
C ASP A 10 -33.52 -50.50 15.62
N GLU A 11 -32.48 -51.07 15.03
CA GLU A 11 -32.19 -50.94 13.58
C GLU A 11 -33.28 -51.53 12.68
N SER A 12 -34.20 -52.30 13.26
CA SER A 12 -35.32 -52.94 12.55
C SER A 12 -36.58 -52.10 12.45
N ALA A 13 -36.68 -51.01 13.21
CA ALA A 13 -37.87 -50.16 13.25
C ALA A 13 -37.68 -48.90 12.38
N GLU A 14 -38.13 -49.00 11.14
CA GLU A 14 -38.17 -47.84 10.22
C GLU A 14 -39.05 -46.72 10.78
N GLY A 15 -38.60 -45.48 10.60
CA GLY A 15 -39.43 -44.29 10.87
C GLY A 15 -40.71 -44.34 10.01
N ARG A 16 -41.82 -43.87 10.56
CA ARG A 16 -43.10 -43.86 9.82
C ARG A 16 -43.84 -42.52 9.94
N PHE A 17 -44.39 -42.10 8.85
CA PHE A 17 -45.34 -40.99 8.87
C PHE A 17 -46.71 -41.52 9.37
N THR A 18 -47.23 -40.94 10.43
CA THR A 18 -48.50 -41.29 11.03
C THR A 18 -49.63 -40.43 10.53
N ALA A 19 -49.32 -39.23 10.00
CA ALA A 19 -50.28 -38.36 9.34
C ALA A 19 -49.54 -37.50 8.31
N VAL A 20 -50.15 -37.38 7.12
CA VAL A 20 -49.55 -36.66 5.98
C VAL A 20 -50.56 -35.66 5.42
N GLY A 21 -50.13 -34.45 5.16
CA GLY A 21 -50.97 -33.38 4.55
C GLY A 21 -51.32 -33.68 3.09
N ARG A 22 -52.40 -33.11 2.63
CA ARG A 22 -52.77 -33.18 1.19
C ARG A 22 -51.66 -32.57 0.33
N GLY A 23 -51.34 -33.22 -0.78
CA GLY A 23 -50.32 -32.70 -1.73
C GLY A 23 -48.88 -33.11 -1.44
N VAL A 24 -48.57 -33.81 -0.32
CA VAL A 24 -47.24 -34.37 -0.05
C VAL A 24 -47.15 -35.72 -0.75
N THR A 25 -46.21 -35.84 -1.67
CA THR A 25 -45.94 -37.07 -2.43
C THR A 25 -45.06 -38.07 -1.70
N ALA A 26 -45.04 -39.34 -2.13
CA ALA A 26 -44.14 -40.35 -1.57
C ALA A 26 -42.64 -39.96 -1.78
N ALA A 27 -42.32 -39.30 -2.91
CA ALA A 27 -40.94 -38.80 -3.13
C ALA A 27 -40.52 -37.76 -2.10
N LEU A 28 -41.44 -36.80 -1.77
CA LEU A 28 -41.17 -35.83 -0.71
C LEU A 28 -41.08 -36.48 0.68
N LEU A 29 -41.88 -37.48 0.96
CA LEU A 29 -41.77 -38.24 2.22
C LEU A 29 -40.38 -38.91 2.37
N ALA A 30 -39.85 -39.50 1.30
CA ALA A 30 -38.51 -40.09 1.28
C ALA A 30 -37.40 -39.06 1.50
N GLU A 31 -37.58 -37.83 1.00
CA GLU A 31 -36.66 -36.68 1.21
C GLU A 31 -36.76 -36.13 2.64
N LEU A 32 -37.96 -36.15 3.25
CA LEU A 32 -38.22 -35.63 4.58
C LEU A 32 -37.71 -36.54 5.70
N GLU A 33 -37.74 -37.87 5.51
CA GLU A 33 -37.39 -38.85 6.52
C GLU A 33 -35.98 -38.64 7.11
N PRO A 34 -34.89 -38.47 6.30
CA PRO A 34 -33.56 -38.19 6.84
C PRO A 34 -33.46 -36.85 7.57
N LEU A 35 -34.29 -35.86 7.21
CA LEU A 35 -34.32 -34.56 7.89
C LEU A 35 -34.90 -34.62 9.31
N PHE A 36 -35.73 -35.65 9.59
CA PHE A 36 -36.36 -35.90 10.87
C PHE A 36 -35.68 -36.96 11.70
N ALA A 37 -34.62 -37.58 11.18
CA ALA A 37 -33.85 -38.55 11.90
C ALA A 37 -33.22 -37.92 13.16
N TYR A 38 -33.45 -38.51 14.29
CA TYR A 38 -32.93 -38.06 15.58
C TYR A 38 -32.09 -39.14 16.24
N VAL A 39 -30.87 -38.78 16.64
CA VAL A 39 -29.96 -39.64 17.37
C VAL A 39 -29.73 -39.05 18.75
N LEU A 40 -29.88 -39.89 19.79
CA LEU A 40 -29.66 -39.51 21.19
C LEU A 40 -28.20 -39.01 21.40
N PRO A 41 -27.97 -37.99 22.25
CA PRO A 41 -26.63 -37.64 22.71
C PRO A 41 -25.94 -38.84 23.39
N ASP A 42 -24.61 -38.92 23.31
CA ASP A 42 -23.84 -39.92 24.04
C ASP A 42 -24.07 -39.79 25.56
N GLY A 43 -24.23 -40.93 26.23
CA GLY A 43 -24.51 -40.95 27.66
C GLY A 43 -25.96 -40.65 28.04
N ALA A 44 -26.87 -40.45 27.07
CA ALA A 44 -28.29 -40.38 27.38
C ALA A 44 -28.77 -41.77 27.91
N PRO A 45 -29.55 -41.82 29.03
CA PRO A 45 -30.02 -43.08 29.57
C PRO A 45 -30.96 -43.80 28.59
N HIS A 46 -30.86 -45.12 28.50
CA HIS A 46 -31.74 -45.94 27.65
C HIS A 46 -33.21 -45.81 28.04
N ARG A 47 -33.48 -45.49 29.28
CA ARG A 47 -34.81 -45.22 29.84
C ARG A 47 -34.81 -43.95 30.65
N PRO A 48 -34.85 -42.78 29.98
CA PRO A 48 -34.80 -41.52 30.67
C PRO A 48 -36.09 -41.27 31.45
N THR A 49 -35.94 -40.62 32.58
CA THR A 49 -37.04 -40.04 33.37
C THR A 49 -37.70 -38.89 32.62
N ASP A 50 -38.86 -38.44 32.99
CA ASP A 50 -39.54 -37.26 32.42
C ASP A 50 -38.67 -35.98 32.49
N ALA A 51 -37.84 -35.85 33.52
CA ALA A 51 -36.94 -34.73 33.69
C ALA A 51 -35.80 -34.81 32.69
N GLU A 52 -35.22 -35.99 32.50
CA GLU A 52 -34.15 -36.25 31.51
C GLU A 52 -34.68 -36.09 30.07
N LEU A 53 -35.89 -36.59 29.75
CA LEU A 53 -36.49 -36.35 28.44
C LEU A 53 -36.66 -34.84 28.10
N ARG A 54 -37.01 -34.05 29.11
CA ARG A 54 -37.13 -32.58 28.92
C ARG A 54 -35.78 -31.89 28.75
N SER A 55 -34.71 -32.48 29.24
CA SER A 55 -33.34 -31.95 29.10
C SER A 55 -32.68 -32.31 27.77
N LEU A 56 -33.19 -33.30 27.04
CA LEU A 56 -32.66 -33.68 25.73
C LEU A 56 -32.76 -32.53 24.72
N PRO A 57 -31.75 -32.38 23.81
CA PRO A 57 -31.81 -31.41 22.75
C PRO A 57 -33.05 -31.61 21.90
N GLN A 58 -33.71 -30.54 21.49
CA GLN A 58 -34.79 -30.57 20.50
C GLN A 58 -34.23 -30.20 19.13
N ALA A 59 -34.50 -31.00 18.11
CA ALA A 59 -34.21 -30.65 16.77
C ALA A 59 -35.36 -29.82 16.17
N PHE A 60 -35.05 -28.61 15.75
CA PHE A 60 -35.96 -27.76 15.00
C PHE A 60 -35.33 -27.51 13.63
N THR A 61 -35.99 -28.02 12.60
CA THR A 61 -35.45 -28.14 11.27
C THR A 61 -36.24 -27.28 10.29
N TYR A 62 -35.54 -26.49 9.46
CA TYR A 62 -36.08 -25.79 8.31
C TYR A 62 -35.25 -26.20 7.09
N ALA A 63 -35.91 -26.72 6.04
CA ALA A 63 -35.25 -27.19 4.85
C ALA A 63 -36.00 -26.77 3.59
N ALA A 64 -35.24 -26.58 2.51
CA ALA A 64 -35.77 -26.52 1.15
C ALA A 64 -35.77 -27.94 0.56
N LEU A 65 -36.82 -28.29 -0.17
CA LEU A 65 -37.00 -29.59 -0.80
C LEU A 65 -36.68 -29.52 -2.30
N SER A 66 -36.52 -30.69 -2.92
CA SER A 66 -36.11 -30.82 -4.31
C SER A 66 -37.08 -30.20 -5.31
N ASP A 67 -38.37 -30.16 -4.96
CA ASP A 67 -39.44 -29.54 -5.78
C ASP A 67 -39.56 -28.01 -5.59
N GLY A 68 -38.69 -27.41 -4.75
CA GLY A 68 -38.72 -25.99 -4.41
C GLY A 68 -39.68 -25.64 -3.27
N SER A 69 -40.44 -26.61 -2.74
CA SER A 69 -41.21 -26.40 -1.52
C SER A 69 -40.31 -26.38 -0.28
N ARG A 70 -40.85 -26.01 0.85
CA ARG A 70 -40.11 -25.92 2.13
C ARG A 70 -40.79 -26.69 3.24
N VAL A 71 -40.01 -27.10 4.23
CA VAL A 71 -40.56 -27.74 5.43
C VAL A 71 -39.99 -27.06 6.69
N VAL A 72 -40.83 -26.84 7.66
CA VAL A 72 -40.42 -26.50 9.01
C VAL A 72 -41.00 -27.51 10.00
N GLY A 73 -40.19 -28.04 10.90
CA GLY A 73 -40.64 -29.09 11.82
C GLY A 73 -39.86 -29.13 13.13
N ARG A 74 -40.49 -29.64 14.15
CA ARG A 74 -39.91 -29.91 15.47
C ARG A 74 -39.89 -31.37 15.74
N THR A 75 -38.71 -31.91 16.03
CA THR A 75 -38.50 -33.29 16.53
C THR A 75 -38.17 -33.22 18.02
N ALA A 76 -38.92 -33.97 18.83
CA ALA A 76 -38.72 -34.05 20.28
C ALA A 76 -38.98 -35.46 20.77
N PRO A 77 -38.44 -35.86 21.94
CA PRO A 77 -38.78 -37.14 22.57
C PRO A 77 -40.30 -37.25 22.80
N ALA A 78 -40.86 -38.38 22.37
CA ALA A 78 -42.28 -38.71 22.60
C ALA A 78 -42.42 -39.50 23.91
N ARG A 79 -43.43 -39.17 24.69
CA ARG A 79 -43.80 -40.02 25.79
C ARG A 79 -44.31 -41.38 25.27
N GLY A 80 -43.60 -42.46 25.62
CA GLY A 80 -44.05 -43.83 25.43
C GLY A 80 -44.62 -44.37 26.72
N GLU A 81 -45.23 -45.56 26.67
CA GLU A 81 -45.51 -46.33 27.85
C GLU A 81 -44.21 -46.59 28.62
N SER A 82 -44.22 -46.51 29.93
CA SER A 82 -43.06 -46.55 30.84
C SER A 82 -42.10 -47.73 30.69
N SER A 83 -42.45 -48.72 29.83
CA SER A 83 -41.62 -49.85 29.49
C SER A 83 -41.07 -49.90 28.09
N ALA A 84 -41.41 -48.90 27.20
CA ALA A 84 -41.01 -48.87 25.82
C ALA A 84 -39.73 -48.05 25.63
N PRO A 85 -38.90 -48.34 24.63
CA PRO A 85 -37.75 -47.53 24.28
C PRO A 85 -38.22 -46.12 23.88
N VAL A 86 -37.32 -45.11 24.05
CA VAL A 86 -37.62 -43.71 23.69
C VAL A 86 -37.94 -43.61 22.21
N ARG A 87 -39.08 -43.03 21.88
CA ARG A 87 -39.46 -42.67 20.52
C ARG A 87 -39.38 -41.16 20.34
N PHE A 88 -39.16 -40.75 19.12
CA PHE A 88 -39.15 -39.31 18.75
C PHE A 88 -40.34 -39.00 17.88
N HIS A 89 -41.01 -37.91 18.19
CA HIS A 89 -42.13 -37.42 17.45
C HIS A 89 -41.75 -36.15 16.72
N THR A 90 -41.94 -36.12 15.40
CA THR A 90 -41.80 -34.92 14.61
C THR A 90 -43.18 -34.41 14.21
N HIS A 91 -43.44 -33.13 14.52
CA HIS A 91 -44.55 -32.39 13.95
C HIS A 91 -43.99 -31.38 12.94
N ALA A 92 -44.42 -31.44 11.66
CA ALA A 92 -43.92 -30.61 10.61
C ALA A 92 -45.02 -29.96 9.77
N VAL A 93 -44.71 -28.78 9.25
CA VAL A 93 -45.53 -28.02 8.31
C VAL A 93 -44.85 -27.99 6.97
N HIS A 94 -45.51 -28.51 5.93
CA HIS A 94 -45.04 -28.40 4.55
C HIS A 94 -45.56 -27.10 3.96
N ILE A 95 -44.70 -26.36 3.28
CA ILE A 95 -44.95 -25.04 2.70
C ILE A 95 -44.80 -25.18 1.17
N PRO A 96 -45.86 -25.13 0.38
CA PRO A 96 -45.76 -25.25 -1.07
C PRO A 96 -44.92 -24.13 -1.69
N VAL A 97 -44.45 -24.37 -2.92
CA VAL A 97 -43.64 -23.39 -3.69
C VAL A 97 -44.43 -22.07 -3.83
N GLY A 98 -43.70 -20.94 -3.60
CA GLY A 98 -44.28 -19.59 -3.72
C GLY A 98 -45.20 -19.16 -2.58
N VAL A 99 -45.45 -20.05 -1.59
CA VAL A 99 -46.23 -19.70 -0.41
C VAL A 99 -45.29 -19.19 0.70
N PRO A 100 -45.53 -17.99 1.27
CA PRO A 100 -44.76 -17.54 2.43
C PRO A 100 -45.03 -18.43 3.65
N LEU A 101 -44.17 -18.38 4.64
CA LEU A 101 -44.44 -19.01 5.93
C LEU A 101 -45.74 -18.42 6.51
N PRO A 102 -46.62 -19.27 7.09
CA PRO A 102 -47.85 -18.80 7.67
C PRO A 102 -47.66 -17.67 8.68
N GLY A 103 -48.31 -16.51 8.48
CA GLY A 103 -48.15 -15.32 9.30
C GLY A 103 -46.98 -14.43 8.91
N ASP A 104 -46.39 -14.62 7.72
CA ASP A 104 -45.27 -13.82 7.20
C ASP A 104 -44.06 -13.72 8.15
N ARG A 105 -43.68 -14.85 8.71
CA ARG A 105 -42.63 -14.96 9.72
C ARG A 105 -41.35 -15.61 9.18
N LEU A 106 -40.22 -15.35 9.82
CA LEU A 106 -39.00 -16.08 9.54
C LEU A 106 -39.06 -17.49 10.20
N PRO A 107 -38.46 -18.52 9.60
CA PRO A 107 -38.56 -19.91 10.09
C PRO A 107 -38.17 -20.08 11.57
N VAL A 108 -37.11 -19.40 12.00
CA VAL A 108 -36.61 -19.50 13.39
C VAL A 108 -37.60 -18.93 14.41
N GLU A 109 -38.49 -18.01 14.02
CA GLU A 109 -39.51 -17.43 14.90
C GLU A 109 -40.54 -18.45 15.38
N ALA A 110 -40.68 -19.57 14.64
CA ALA A 110 -41.51 -20.71 15.02
C ALA A 110 -40.85 -21.67 16.05
N TRP A 111 -39.62 -21.38 16.46
CA TRP A 111 -38.96 -22.15 17.52
C TRP A 111 -39.82 -22.16 18.78
N ARG A 112 -40.15 -23.36 19.27
CA ARG A 112 -41.04 -23.57 20.45
C ARG A 112 -42.42 -22.93 20.31
N SER A 113 -42.91 -22.72 19.09
CA SER A 113 -44.31 -22.33 18.88
C SER A 113 -45.28 -23.26 19.65
N PRO A 114 -46.32 -22.73 20.23
CA PRO A 114 -47.39 -23.57 20.86
C PRO A 114 -48.11 -24.47 19.86
N HIS A 115 -47.93 -24.23 18.55
CA HIS A 115 -48.47 -25.11 17.50
C HIS A 115 -47.86 -26.50 17.48
N TRP A 116 -46.62 -26.65 17.95
CA TRP A 116 -45.93 -27.92 17.86
C TRP A 116 -46.53 -28.97 18.83
N ALA A 117 -47.18 -29.99 18.25
CA ALA A 117 -47.67 -31.12 19.03
C ALA A 117 -46.51 -31.88 19.71
N THR A 118 -46.71 -32.28 20.94
CA THR A 118 -45.74 -33.05 21.75
C THR A 118 -45.98 -34.56 21.67
N VAL A 119 -47.11 -34.96 21.17
CA VAL A 119 -47.54 -36.36 21.01
C VAL A 119 -48.30 -36.55 19.73
N THR A 120 -48.25 -37.72 19.15
CA THR A 120 -49.06 -38.10 18.01
C THR A 120 -50.56 -38.06 18.36
N PRO A 121 -51.42 -37.36 17.60
CA PRO A 121 -52.86 -37.43 17.84
C PRO A 121 -53.38 -38.86 17.79
N ALA A 122 -54.17 -39.23 18.77
CA ALA A 122 -54.85 -40.56 18.76
C ALA A 122 -55.87 -40.61 17.61
N GLY A 123 -55.80 -41.70 16.84
CA GLY A 123 -56.82 -42.04 15.85
C GLY A 123 -56.59 -41.50 14.43
N GLY A 124 -55.36 -41.28 14.01
CA GLY A 124 -55.05 -40.94 12.61
C GLY A 124 -55.83 -39.72 12.14
N ALA A 125 -55.68 -38.59 12.83
CA ALA A 125 -56.42 -37.37 12.54
C ALA A 125 -56.20 -36.97 11.07
N SER A 126 -57.27 -36.86 10.29
CA SER A 126 -57.31 -36.26 8.99
C SER A 126 -56.75 -34.83 9.16
N LEU A 127 -55.55 -34.58 8.68
CA LEU A 127 -55.00 -33.21 8.60
C LEU A 127 -55.77 -32.51 7.49
N SER A 128 -56.90 -31.95 7.83
CA SER A 128 -57.86 -31.52 6.83
C SER A 128 -57.73 -30.06 6.42
N ASP A 129 -57.18 -29.19 7.23
CA ASP A 129 -57.19 -27.78 6.94
C ASP A 129 -55.79 -27.17 6.76
N PRO A 130 -55.60 -26.26 5.73
CA PRO A 130 -54.38 -25.50 5.62
C PRO A 130 -54.14 -24.67 6.90
N LEU A 131 -52.90 -24.64 7.38
CA LEU A 131 -52.53 -23.84 8.54
C LEU A 131 -52.68 -22.36 8.19
N GLY A 132 -53.61 -21.65 8.79
CA GLY A 132 -53.85 -20.22 8.52
C GLY A 132 -52.77 -19.32 9.07
N ALA A 133 -52.19 -19.66 10.20
CA ALA A 133 -51.04 -18.97 10.84
C ALA A 133 -50.25 -19.90 11.72
N LEU A 134 -48.94 -19.78 11.68
CA LEU A 134 -48.03 -20.42 12.62
C LEU A 134 -47.70 -19.41 13.74
N PRO A 135 -48.30 -19.58 14.96
CA PRO A 135 -48.01 -18.66 16.03
C PRO A 135 -46.49 -18.63 16.38
N PRO A 136 -45.95 -17.46 16.73
CA PRO A 136 -44.54 -17.44 17.17
C PRO A 136 -44.32 -18.28 18.39
N GLY A 137 -43.10 -18.73 18.58
CA GLY A 137 -42.67 -19.32 19.82
C GLY A 137 -42.66 -18.29 20.96
N PRO A 138 -42.61 -18.77 22.23
CA PRO A 138 -42.45 -17.84 23.34
C PRO A 138 -41.17 -16.99 23.14
N ALA A 139 -41.30 -15.77 23.53
CA ALA A 139 -40.40 -14.63 23.35
C ALA A 139 -38.85 -14.76 23.46
N PRO A 140 -38.19 -15.95 23.70
CA PRO A 140 -36.73 -15.97 23.69
C PRO A 140 -36.08 -15.74 22.32
N VAL A 141 -36.86 -15.61 21.23
CA VAL A 141 -36.27 -15.30 19.92
C VAL A 141 -36.02 -13.78 19.77
N ARG A 142 -36.77 -12.93 20.44
CA ARG A 142 -36.50 -11.47 20.47
C ARG A 142 -36.05 -10.99 21.85
N GLU A 143 -36.77 -11.33 22.91
CA GLU A 143 -36.37 -10.99 24.27
C GLU A 143 -35.13 -11.81 24.66
N GLY A 144 -34.05 -11.12 25.03
CA GLY A 144 -32.80 -11.74 25.44
C GLY A 144 -31.80 -12.08 24.30
N LEU A 145 -32.11 -11.73 23.04
CA LEU A 145 -31.09 -11.83 21.98
C LEU A 145 -29.92 -10.89 22.25
N ASP A 146 -30.14 -9.70 22.78
CA ASP A 146 -29.11 -8.74 23.14
C ASP A 146 -28.20 -9.30 24.25
N ASP A 147 -28.79 -9.87 25.31
CA ASP A 147 -28.03 -10.51 26.39
C ASP A 147 -27.25 -11.73 25.89
N PHE A 148 -27.85 -12.52 25.03
CA PHE A 148 -27.17 -13.63 24.37
C PHE A 148 -26.02 -13.16 23.50
N ALA A 149 -26.21 -12.13 22.66
CA ALA A 149 -25.17 -11.54 21.83
C ALA A 149 -24.01 -11.02 22.66
N VAL A 150 -24.29 -10.29 23.75
CA VAL A 150 -23.26 -9.80 24.68
C VAL A 150 -22.49 -10.98 25.28
N SER A 151 -23.19 -12.05 25.73
CA SER A 151 -22.56 -13.24 26.29
C SER A 151 -21.69 -14.04 25.29
N ARG A 152 -21.97 -13.89 23.99
CA ARG A 152 -21.28 -14.54 22.89
C ARG A 152 -20.38 -13.57 22.10
N GLY A 153 -20.09 -12.40 22.64
CA GLY A 153 -19.32 -11.33 22.01
C GLY A 153 -18.07 -11.77 21.23
N PRO A 154 -17.21 -12.65 21.79
CA PRO A 154 -16.01 -13.10 21.10
C PRO A 154 -16.23 -13.90 19.81
N TRP A 155 -17.38 -14.56 19.66
CA TRP A 155 -17.72 -15.40 18.49
C TRP A 155 -18.59 -14.67 17.46
N LEU A 156 -19.26 -13.57 17.86
CA LEU A 156 -20.27 -12.90 17.03
C LEU A 156 -19.81 -12.63 15.60
N ALA A 157 -18.65 -11.99 15.44
CA ALA A 157 -18.18 -11.62 14.12
C ALA A 157 -17.90 -12.84 13.22
N ALA A 158 -17.23 -13.86 13.77
CA ALA A 158 -16.92 -15.08 13.02
C ALA A 158 -18.17 -15.86 12.63
N VAL A 159 -19.11 -16.04 13.57
CA VAL A 159 -20.38 -16.76 13.31
C VAL A 159 -21.24 -15.99 12.31
N LEU A 160 -21.41 -14.66 12.49
CA LEU A 160 -22.21 -13.84 11.56
C LEU A 160 -21.61 -13.80 10.16
N SER A 161 -20.29 -13.77 10.04
CA SER A 161 -19.59 -13.85 8.75
C SER A 161 -19.93 -15.15 8.01
N ASP A 162 -19.85 -16.28 8.70
CA ASP A 162 -20.13 -17.59 8.08
C ASP A 162 -21.63 -17.77 7.80
N LEU A 163 -22.52 -17.30 8.68
CA LEU A 163 -23.95 -17.33 8.44
C LEU A 163 -24.37 -16.46 7.24
N ARG A 164 -23.77 -15.26 7.11
CA ARG A 164 -23.95 -14.42 5.93
C ARG A 164 -23.54 -15.15 4.66
N ARG A 165 -22.31 -15.68 4.63
CA ARG A 165 -21.77 -16.44 3.49
C ARG A 165 -22.67 -17.62 3.15
N ALA A 166 -23.11 -18.38 4.17
CA ALA A 166 -24.04 -19.48 3.96
C ALA A 166 -25.38 -19.03 3.36
N SER A 167 -25.80 -17.79 3.61
CA SER A 167 -27.04 -17.24 3.02
C SER A 167 -26.91 -16.79 1.58
N GLU A 168 -25.68 -16.42 1.13
CA GLU A 168 -25.39 -15.91 -0.21
C GLU A 168 -25.08 -17.04 -1.21
N GLU A 169 -24.36 -18.07 -0.78
CA GLU A 169 -23.91 -19.17 -1.64
C GLU A 169 -25.10 -19.96 -2.23
N ALA A 170 -25.05 -20.30 -3.50
CA ALA A 170 -26.07 -21.15 -4.14
C ALA A 170 -26.10 -22.55 -3.53
N ALA A 171 -24.94 -23.10 -3.16
CA ALA A 171 -24.77 -24.31 -2.38
C ALA A 171 -23.53 -24.17 -1.49
N PRO A 172 -23.52 -24.70 -0.27
CA PRO A 172 -22.34 -24.60 0.61
C PRO A 172 -21.18 -25.45 0.06
N ALA A 173 -20.24 -24.79 -0.63
CA ALA A 173 -19.07 -25.45 -1.23
C ALA A 173 -18.17 -26.17 -0.20
N GLY A 174 -18.30 -25.85 1.10
CA GLY A 174 -17.52 -26.42 2.21
C GLY A 174 -18.36 -27.14 3.26
N GLY A 175 -19.58 -27.59 2.93
CA GLY A 175 -20.50 -28.21 3.89
C GLY A 175 -21.18 -27.18 4.82
N PRO A 176 -21.98 -27.65 5.80
CA PRO A 176 -22.72 -26.78 6.70
C PRO A 176 -21.82 -26.00 7.66
N VAL A 177 -22.31 -24.84 8.10
CA VAL A 177 -21.78 -24.15 9.28
C VAL A 177 -22.25 -24.89 10.53
N VAL A 178 -21.31 -25.34 11.36
CA VAL A 178 -21.58 -26.12 12.57
C VAL A 178 -21.49 -25.23 13.80
N LEU A 179 -22.59 -25.07 14.50
CA LEU A 179 -22.68 -24.36 15.77
C LEU A 179 -22.68 -25.37 16.95
N VAL A 180 -21.57 -25.39 17.69
CA VAL A 180 -21.45 -26.25 18.88
C VAL A 180 -21.93 -25.49 20.11
N GLU A 181 -23.07 -25.92 20.64
CA GLU A 181 -23.68 -25.32 21.81
C GLU A 181 -24.20 -26.43 22.77
N ARG A 182 -24.21 -26.12 24.07
CA ARG A 182 -24.72 -27.05 25.06
C ARG A 182 -26.23 -27.27 24.99
N ARG A 183 -26.95 -26.29 24.43
CA ARG A 183 -28.41 -26.32 24.32
C ARG A 183 -28.85 -25.96 22.92
N SER A 184 -29.73 -26.73 22.33
CA SER A 184 -30.33 -26.42 21.01
C SER A 184 -31.06 -25.05 20.96
N ALA A 185 -31.50 -24.56 22.12
CA ALA A 185 -32.06 -23.21 22.24
C ALA A 185 -30.99 -22.12 21.95
N ASP A 186 -29.73 -22.36 22.25
CA ASP A 186 -28.66 -21.38 21.99
C ASP A 186 -28.31 -21.37 20.49
N VAL A 187 -28.42 -22.51 19.79
CA VAL A 187 -28.35 -22.56 18.32
C VAL A 187 -29.51 -21.79 17.69
N ALA A 188 -30.74 -21.94 18.21
CA ALA A 188 -31.89 -21.17 17.75
C ALA A 188 -31.70 -19.66 17.97
N ARG A 189 -31.02 -19.24 19.06
CA ARG A 189 -30.67 -17.82 19.28
C ARG A 189 -29.65 -17.29 18.25
N TRP A 190 -28.63 -18.08 17.92
CA TRP A 190 -27.70 -17.72 16.82
C TRP A 190 -28.42 -17.47 15.49
N LEU A 191 -29.36 -18.35 15.15
CA LEU A 191 -30.20 -18.17 13.97
C LEU A 191 -31.12 -16.94 14.11
N GLY A 192 -31.59 -16.63 15.30
CA GLY A 192 -32.34 -15.43 15.63
C GLY A 192 -31.50 -14.15 15.41
N LEU A 193 -30.23 -14.13 15.88
CA LEU A 193 -29.33 -13.02 15.62
C LEU A 193 -29.11 -12.79 14.12
N ALA A 194 -28.87 -13.88 13.37
CA ALA A 194 -28.72 -13.81 11.93
C ALA A 194 -30.01 -13.33 11.23
N ALA A 195 -31.17 -13.81 11.66
CA ALA A 195 -32.48 -13.42 11.11
C ALA A 195 -32.77 -11.92 11.24
N VAL A 196 -32.32 -11.29 12.31
CA VAL A 196 -32.45 -9.83 12.50
C VAL A 196 -31.41 -9.06 11.68
N ALA A 197 -30.16 -9.57 11.62
CA ALA A 197 -29.05 -8.86 10.97
C ALA A 197 -29.09 -8.96 9.46
N LEU A 198 -29.53 -10.09 8.90
CA LEU A 198 -29.56 -10.34 7.45
C LEU A 198 -30.82 -9.77 6.79
N PRO A 199 -30.76 -9.44 5.49
CA PRO A 199 -31.95 -9.19 4.69
C PRO A 199 -32.90 -10.40 4.76
N ARG A 200 -34.21 -10.14 4.75
CA ARG A 200 -35.24 -11.15 4.88
C ARG A 200 -35.04 -12.35 3.94
N GLU A 201 -34.85 -12.07 2.66
CA GLU A 201 -34.65 -13.08 1.63
C GLU A 201 -33.42 -13.98 1.93
N SER A 202 -32.37 -13.41 2.47
CA SER A 202 -31.15 -14.12 2.85
C SER A 202 -31.36 -14.96 4.11
N ALA A 203 -32.08 -14.42 5.09
CA ALA A 203 -32.47 -15.17 6.28
C ALA A 203 -33.39 -16.37 5.94
N GLU A 204 -34.29 -16.23 4.97
CA GLU A 204 -35.14 -17.31 4.46
C GLU A 204 -34.37 -18.39 3.68
N ARG A 205 -33.20 -18.05 3.12
CA ARG A 205 -32.32 -19.05 2.47
C ARG A 205 -31.51 -19.89 3.46
N LEU A 206 -31.38 -19.48 4.71
CA LEU A 206 -30.69 -20.25 5.72
C LEU A 206 -31.51 -21.48 6.14
N THR A 207 -31.26 -22.63 5.49
CA THR A 207 -31.78 -23.91 5.95
C THR A 207 -30.98 -24.39 7.15
N PHE A 208 -31.65 -24.95 8.15
CA PHE A 208 -30.98 -25.31 9.42
C PHE A 208 -31.65 -26.47 10.17
N THR A 209 -30.86 -27.06 11.08
CA THR A 209 -31.38 -27.80 12.22
C THR A 209 -30.67 -27.38 13.50
N THR A 210 -31.43 -27.28 14.59
CA THR A 210 -30.86 -26.86 15.89
C THR A 210 -30.16 -28.01 16.64
N TYR A 211 -30.28 -29.26 16.15
CA TYR A 211 -29.58 -30.42 16.72
C TYR A 211 -29.45 -31.55 15.69
N THR A 212 -28.23 -32.05 15.55
CA THR A 212 -27.93 -33.32 14.86
C THR A 212 -26.61 -33.89 15.39
N ARG A 213 -26.43 -35.18 15.30
CA ARG A 213 -25.16 -35.90 15.58
C ARG A 213 -24.39 -36.24 14.30
N ARG A 214 -24.97 -35.97 13.13
CA ARG A 214 -24.37 -36.30 11.83
C ARG A 214 -24.27 -35.05 10.96
N PRO A 215 -23.45 -34.09 11.37
CA PRO A 215 -23.35 -32.81 10.61
C PRO A 215 -22.85 -32.99 9.18
N GLY A 216 -21.94 -33.94 8.94
CA GLY A 216 -21.33 -34.16 7.64
C GLY A 216 -22.26 -34.76 6.58
N SER A 217 -23.36 -35.40 6.98
CA SER A 217 -24.37 -35.96 6.06
C SER A 217 -25.56 -35.00 5.83
N SER A 218 -25.53 -33.80 6.43
CA SER A 218 -26.66 -32.86 6.34
C SER A 218 -26.54 -32.01 5.07
N ALA A 219 -27.62 -31.94 4.31
CA ALA A 219 -27.75 -30.99 3.17
C ALA A 219 -28.13 -29.57 3.63
N LEU A 220 -28.27 -29.33 4.92
CA LEU A 220 -28.63 -28.05 5.50
C LEU A 220 -27.43 -27.11 5.53
N ARG A 221 -27.68 -25.80 5.52
CA ARG A 221 -26.64 -24.77 5.56
C ARG A 221 -26.06 -24.53 6.93
N VAL A 222 -26.87 -24.73 7.99
CA VAL A 222 -26.48 -24.51 9.39
C VAL A 222 -26.95 -25.69 10.23
N VAL A 223 -26.08 -26.24 11.05
CA VAL A 223 -26.41 -27.34 11.94
C VAL A 223 -25.91 -27.11 13.36
N GLY A 224 -26.75 -27.35 14.32
CA GLY A 224 -26.39 -27.40 15.73
C GLY A 224 -25.90 -28.77 16.14
N VAL A 225 -24.79 -28.83 16.88
CA VAL A 225 -24.28 -30.09 17.47
C VAL A 225 -23.97 -29.87 18.95
N ALA A 226 -23.97 -30.97 19.69
CA ALA A 226 -23.54 -30.97 21.09
C ALA A 226 -22.00 -30.92 21.20
N PRO A 227 -21.42 -30.45 22.31
CA PRO A 227 -19.99 -30.35 22.49
C PRO A 227 -19.19 -31.62 22.23
N GLU A 228 -19.76 -32.77 22.59
CA GLU A 228 -19.17 -34.10 22.39
C GLU A 228 -18.96 -34.45 20.90
N ASP A 229 -19.80 -33.94 20.02
CA ASP A 229 -19.75 -34.22 18.59
C ASP A 229 -18.85 -33.21 17.82
N ALA A 230 -18.25 -32.23 18.52
CA ALA A 230 -17.44 -31.16 17.90
C ALA A 230 -16.15 -31.68 17.20
N ALA A 231 -15.52 -32.71 17.75
CA ALA A 231 -14.30 -33.30 17.19
C ALA A 231 -14.59 -33.96 15.84
N ALA A 232 -15.64 -34.79 15.77
CA ALA A 232 -16.07 -35.47 14.55
C ALA A 232 -16.43 -34.47 13.41
N ALA A 233 -17.04 -33.33 13.76
CA ALA A 233 -17.36 -32.27 12.79
C ALA A 233 -16.08 -31.62 12.23
N ARG A 234 -15.05 -31.40 13.06
CA ARG A 234 -13.76 -30.88 12.62
C ARG A 234 -13.00 -31.86 11.72
N GLU A 235 -12.98 -33.12 12.11
CA GLU A 235 -12.37 -34.22 11.33
C GLU A 235 -13.00 -34.36 9.94
N ALA A 236 -14.30 -34.06 9.82
CA ALA A 236 -15.00 -33.98 8.53
C ALA A 236 -14.69 -32.74 7.71
N GLY A 237 -13.81 -31.85 8.16
CA GLY A 237 -13.42 -30.62 7.45
C GLY A 237 -14.50 -29.52 7.40
N LEU A 238 -15.49 -29.58 8.32
CA LEU A 238 -16.59 -28.60 8.35
C LEU A 238 -16.16 -27.30 9.05
N ARG A 239 -16.87 -26.21 8.77
CA ARG A 239 -16.69 -24.93 9.49
C ARG A 239 -17.35 -25.01 10.86
N VAL A 240 -16.54 -25.16 11.92
CA VAL A 240 -17.03 -25.43 13.28
C VAL A 240 -16.77 -24.26 14.22
N HIS A 241 -17.83 -23.71 14.80
CA HIS A 241 -17.77 -22.70 15.87
C HIS A 241 -18.12 -23.33 17.22
N VAL A 242 -17.10 -23.48 18.07
CA VAL A 242 -17.31 -24.02 19.43
C VAL A 242 -17.61 -22.86 20.39
N CYS A 243 -18.88 -22.44 20.39
CA CYS A 243 -19.30 -21.26 21.16
C CYS A 243 -19.45 -21.54 22.69
N ALA A 244 -19.34 -22.78 23.10
CA ALA A 244 -19.36 -23.17 24.50
C ALA A 244 -17.97 -23.22 25.16
N ASP A 245 -16.92 -22.97 24.41
CA ASP A 245 -15.52 -23.17 24.81
C ASP A 245 -14.66 -21.89 24.55
N ARG A 246 -13.40 -22.05 24.18
CA ARG A 246 -12.46 -20.94 23.96
C ARG A 246 -12.81 -20.15 22.69
N PRO A 247 -12.79 -18.80 22.72
CA PRO A 247 -13.08 -18.00 21.54
C PRO A 247 -12.04 -18.23 20.44
N PRO A 248 -12.40 -18.00 19.15
CA PRO A 248 -11.49 -18.11 18.04
C PRO A 248 -10.32 -17.14 18.22
N VAL A 249 -9.12 -17.58 17.86
CA VAL A 249 -7.88 -16.78 17.96
C VAL A 249 -7.79 -15.77 16.82
N GLU A 250 -8.37 -16.09 15.66
CA GLU A 250 -8.31 -15.24 14.47
C GLU A 250 -9.54 -14.35 14.36
N ALA A 251 -9.29 -13.05 14.20
CA ALA A 251 -10.34 -12.10 13.85
C ALA A 251 -10.78 -12.33 12.40
N THR A 252 -12.08 -12.34 12.13
CA THR A 252 -12.59 -12.39 10.75
C THR A 252 -12.22 -11.11 9.98
N GLY A 253 -11.80 -11.26 8.73
CA GLY A 253 -11.60 -10.15 7.79
C GLY A 253 -12.89 -9.48 7.29
N ASP A 254 -14.05 -10.03 7.64
CA ASP A 254 -15.36 -9.54 7.23
C ASP A 254 -15.75 -8.29 8.01
N VAL A 255 -15.61 -7.12 7.37
CA VAL A 255 -15.92 -5.81 7.97
C VAL A 255 -17.40 -5.68 8.34
N TRP A 256 -18.33 -6.21 7.48
CA TRP A 256 -19.75 -6.21 7.79
C TRP A 256 -20.04 -7.01 9.06
N ALA A 257 -19.49 -8.21 9.17
CA ALA A 257 -19.72 -9.08 10.32
C ALA A 257 -19.14 -8.49 11.62
N ARG A 258 -17.99 -7.83 11.55
CA ARG A 258 -17.43 -7.10 12.71
C ARG A 258 -18.31 -5.94 13.12
N THR A 259 -18.81 -5.14 12.14
CA THR A 259 -19.76 -4.05 12.40
C THR A 259 -21.03 -4.59 13.04
N ALA A 260 -21.62 -5.65 12.49
CA ALA A 260 -22.80 -6.31 13.01
C ALA A 260 -22.61 -6.82 14.46
N ALA A 261 -21.43 -7.40 14.74
CA ALA A 261 -21.07 -7.84 16.09
C ALA A 261 -21.01 -6.67 17.09
N ARG A 262 -20.52 -5.48 16.66
CA ARG A 262 -20.50 -4.28 17.49
C ARG A 262 -21.91 -3.73 17.74
N VAL A 263 -22.75 -3.70 16.70
CA VAL A 263 -24.17 -3.31 16.81
C VAL A 263 -24.89 -4.17 17.84
N TRP A 264 -24.76 -5.50 17.76
CA TRP A 264 -25.32 -6.44 18.74
C TRP A 264 -24.79 -6.21 20.16
N ARG A 265 -23.48 -6.01 20.32
CA ARG A 265 -22.86 -5.75 21.62
C ARG A 265 -23.31 -4.42 22.24
N SER A 266 -23.65 -3.45 21.40
CA SER A 266 -24.20 -2.16 21.80
C SER A 266 -25.71 -2.20 22.05
N ARG A 267 -26.35 -3.37 21.88
CA ARG A 267 -27.79 -3.57 22.09
C ARG A 267 -28.66 -2.65 21.21
N ALA A 268 -28.26 -2.48 19.97
CA ALA A 268 -28.91 -1.57 19.01
C ALA A 268 -29.37 -2.33 17.74
N PRO A 269 -30.15 -3.41 17.82
CA PRO A 269 -30.54 -4.23 16.68
C PRO A 269 -31.43 -3.48 15.66
N GLU A 270 -32.06 -2.39 16.05
CA GLU A 270 -32.84 -1.49 15.15
C GLU A 270 -31.97 -0.91 14.03
N LEU A 271 -30.66 -0.76 14.24
CA LEU A 271 -29.74 -0.23 13.23
C LEU A 271 -29.61 -1.12 12.00
N PHE A 272 -29.91 -2.43 12.11
CA PHE A 272 -29.95 -3.29 10.94
C PHE A 272 -31.09 -2.91 9.97
N GLU A 273 -32.26 -2.52 10.50
CA GLU A 273 -33.37 -2.06 9.68
C GLU A 273 -33.08 -0.69 9.07
N GLU A 274 -32.50 0.21 9.86
CA GLU A 274 -32.07 1.53 9.33
C GLU A 274 -31.03 1.39 8.21
N ALA A 275 -30.07 0.48 8.34
CA ALA A 275 -29.07 0.20 7.32
C ALA A 275 -29.68 -0.34 6.02
N ARG A 276 -30.71 -1.22 6.14
CA ARG A 276 -31.43 -1.74 4.98
C ARG A 276 -32.23 -0.65 4.23
N GLY A 277 -32.57 0.44 4.91
CA GLY A 277 -33.20 1.63 4.30
C GLY A 277 -32.23 2.48 3.48
N LEU A 278 -30.93 2.28 3.59
CA LEU A 278 -29.93 3.01 2.82
C LEU A 278 -29.69 2.35 1.45
N PRO A 279 -29.32 3.14 0.41
CA PRO A 279 -29.13 2.60 -0.94
C PRO A 279 -27.86 1.75 -1.04
N GLY A 280 -27.91 0.69 -1.84
CA GLY A 280 -26.77 -0.16 -2.18
C GLY A 280 -26.94 -1.61 -1.79
N ASP A 281 -25.84 -2.34 -1.77
CA ASP A 281 -25.80 -3.74 -1.36
C ASP A 281 -26.02 -3.85 0.16
N PRO A 282 -27.05 -4.59 0.61
CA PRO A 282 -27.33 -4.76 2.04
C PRO A 282 -26.22 -5.49 2.81
N PHE A 283 -25.31 -6.15 2.11
CA PHE A 283 -24.14 -6.81 2.68
C PHE A 283 -22.87 -5.96 2.62
N ALA A 284 -22.90 -4.80 1.97
CA ALA A 284 -21.80 -3.86 2.08
C ALA A 284 -21.66 -3.40 3.54
N ALA A 285 -20.43 -3.33 4.01
CA ALA A 285 -20.16 -2.88 5.39
C ALA A 285 -20.56 -1.41 5.61
N GLY A 286 -20.47 -0.57 4.58
CA GLY A 286 -20.68 0.87 4.65
C GLY A 286 -22.00 1.32 5.22
N PRO A 287 -23.17 0.88 4.71
CA PRO A 287 -24.47 1.30 5.23
C PRO A 287 -24.63 1.04 6.73
N LEU A 288 -24.28 -0.17 7.19
CA LEU A 288 -24.38 -0.55 8.58
C LEU A 288 -23.40 0.25 9.45
N ALA A 289 -22.16 0.47 8.95
CA ALA A 289 -21.15 1.24 9.65
C ALA A 289 -21.56 2.71 9.80
N VAL A 290 -22.20 3.32 8.76
CA VAL A 290 -22.69 4.69 8.81
C VAL A 290 -23.76 4.84 9.89
N VAL A 291 -24.81 3.99 9.88
CA VAL A 291 -25.87 4.12 10.89
C VAL A 291 -25.35 3.82 12.30
N ALA A 292 -24.42 2.88 12.44
CA ALA A 292 -23.79 2.54 13.70
C ALA A 292 -22.99 3.74 14.26
N LEU A 293 -22.17 4.41 13.44
CA LEU A 293 -21.42 5.61 13.81
C LEU A 293 -22.36 6.76 14.20
N CYS A 294 -23.40 7.01 13.39
CA CYS A 294 -24.40 8.05 13.69
C CYS A 294 -25.16 7.78 14.99
N ALA A 295 -25.30 6.52 15.39
CA ALA A 295 -25.90 6.11 16.68
C ALA A 295 -24.87 6.08 17.85
N GLY A 296 -23.62 6.45 17.62
CA GLY A 296 -22.56 6.46 18.65
C GLY A 296 -21.96 5.10 18.97
N VAL A 297 -22.13 4.10 18.12
CA VAL A 297 -21.47 2.80 18.26
C VAL A 297 -20.00 2.93 17.90
N GLY A 298 -19.10 2.60 18.83
CA GLY A 298 -17.65 2.63 18.60
C GLY A 298 -17.21 1.57 17.62
N LEU A 299 -16.66 1.99 16.46
CA LEU A 299 -16.16 1.14 15.39
C LEU A 299 -14.63 1.17 15.30
N GLY A 300 -14.04 0.12 14.72
CA GLY A 300 -12.63 0.06 14.41
C GLY A 300 -12.28 0.85 13.13
N SER A 301 -10.99 0.98 12.83
CA SER A 301 -10.50 1.76 11.70
C SER A 301 -11.04 1.26 10.35
N GLU A 302 -11.06 -0.05 10.11
CA GLU A 302 -11.57 -0.61 8.84
C GLU A 302 -13.07 -0.42 8.67
N GLU A 303 -13.87 -0.51 9.75
CA GLU A 303 -15.29 -0.25 9.74
C GLU A 303 -15.57 1.25 9.51
N ARG A 304 -14.77 2.15 10.11
CA ARG A 304 -14.84 3.60 9.86
C ARG A 304 -14.46 3.94 8.42
N ALA A 305 -13.41 3.28 7.89
CA ALA A 305 -13.03 3.41 6.48
C ALA A 305 -14.16 2.99 5.53
N ALA A 306 -14.86 1.88 5.83
CA ALA A 306 -16.01 1.43 5.04
C ALA A 306 -17.17 2.42 5.08
N ALA A 307 -17.46 3.03 6.23
CA ALA A 307 -18.47 4.07 6.37
C ALA A 307 -18.13 5.32 5.54
N ALA A 308 -16.88 5.81 5.67
CA ALA A 308 -16.42 6.98 4.92
C ALA A 308 -16.43 6.74 3.41
N ALA A 309 -15.96 5.58 2.94
CA ALA A 309 -15.95 5.22 1.53
C ALA A 309 -17.36 5.15 0.94
N TRP A 310 -18.31 4.49 1.65
CA TRP A 310 -19.69 4.40 1.20
C TRP A 310 -20.35 5.79 1.11
N ALA A 311 -20.14 6.65 2.10
CA ALA A 311 -20.68 8.00 2.13
C ALA A 311 -20.05 8.89 1.03
N ALA A 312 -18.76 8.71 0.74
CA ALA A 312 -18.09 9.40 -0.35
C ALA A 312 -18.68 9.07 -1.73
N GLU A 313 -19.00 7.79 -1.97
CA GLU A 313 -19.65 7.36 -3.20
C GLU A 313 -21.11 7.85 -3.33
N ARG A 314 -21.76 8.13 -2.20
CA ARG A 314 -23.21 8.46 -2.14
C ARG A 314 -23.48 9.71 -1.28
N PRO A 315 -22.91 10.87 -1.65
CA PRO A 315 -22.96 12.08 -0.82
C PRO A 315 -24.38 12.66 -0.61
N TYR A 316 -25.35 12.17 -1.38
CA TYR A 316 -26.77 12.57 -1.26
C TYR A 316 -27.63 11.55 -0.49
N ALA A 317 -27.07 10.43 -0.05
CA ALA A 317 -27.82 9.39 0.65
C ALA A 317 -28.10 9.75 2.12
N LEU A 318 -27.35 10.70 2.67
CA LEU A 318 -27.50 11.18 4.05
C LEU A 318 -28.05 12.61 4.07
N ASP A 319 -28.95 12.88 5.00
CA ASP A 319 -29.37 14.23 5.29
C ASP A 319 -28.25 15.02 6.02
N ALA A 320 -28.43 16.33 6.14
CA ALA A 320 -27.43 17.21 6.78
C ALA A 320 -27.14 16.84 8.24
N LYS A 321 -28.14 16.34 8.99
CA LYS A 321 -27.97 15.91 10.37
C LYS A 321 -27.09 14.66 10.46
N ARG A 322 -27.44 13.62 9.68
CA ARG A 322 -26.66 12.36 9.64
C ARG A 322 -25.25 12.58 9.10
N THR A 323 -25.09 13.46 8.10
CA THR A 323 -23.75 13.85 7.61
C THR A 323 -22.91 14.47 8.72
N GLY A 324 -23.46 15.40 9.50
CA GLY A 324 -22.76 16.01 10.63
C GLY A 324 -22.38 14.97 11.71
N GLN A 325 -23.32 14.09 12.07
CA GLN A 325 -23.06 13.00 13.04
C GLN A 325 -21.96 12.04 12.55
N LEU A 326 -21.98 11.68 11.27
CA LEU A 326 -20.95 10.83 10.67
C LEU A 326 -19.57 11.50 10.74
N VAL A 327 -19.47 12.78 10.37
CA VAL A 327 -18.22 13.54 10.44
C VAL A 327 -17.71 13.61 11.87
N GLU A 328 -18.56 13.95 12.84
CA GLU A 328 -18.21 13.98 14.26
C GLU A 328 -17.69 12.62 14.75
N ALA A 329 -18.36 11.52 14.40
CA ALA A 329 -17.96 10.18 14.78
C ALA A 329 -16.65 9.73 14.10
N LEU A 330 -16.40 10.14 12.84
CA LEU A 330 -15.16 9.86 12.14
C LEU A 330 -13.97 10.67 12.67
N THR A 331 -14.19 11.89 13.17
CA THR A 331 -13.11 12.74 13.65
C THR A 331 -12.80 12.57 15.15
N SER A 332 -13.68 11.91 15.90
CA SER A 332 -13.55 11.68 17.33
C SER A 332 -12.37 10.79 17.76
N PRO A 333 -12.03 9.66 17.09
CA PRO A 333 -10.88 8.83 17.47
C PRO A 333 -9.54 9.53 17.28
N GLY A 334 -8.56 9.19 18.15
CA GLY A 334 -7.20 9.70 18.03
C GLY A 334 -6.52 9.30 16.70
N ILE A 335 -5.50 10.04 16.31
CA ILE A 335 -4.78 9.79 15.05
C ILE A 335 -4.06 8.45 15.07
N ASP A 336 -3.51 8.04 16.22
CA ASP A 336 -2.79 6.78 16.39
C ASP A 336 -3.69 5.54 16.29
N ASP A 337 -5.02 5.71 16.42
CA ASP A 337 -6.01 4.62 16.29
C ASP A 337 -6.50 4.41 14.85
N ARG A 338 -5.85 5.02 13.87
CA ARG A 338 -6.27 5.04 12.47
C ARG A 338 -5.31 4.28 11.56
N THR A 339 -5.81 3.89 10.40
CA THR A 339 -5.01 3.25 9.33
C THR A 339 -4.95 4.15 8.11
N GLY A 340 -3.94 3.94 7.24
CA GLY A 340 -3.84 4.66 5.97
C GLY A 340 -5.10 4.53 5.11
N SER A 341 -5.73 3.34 5.08
CA SER A 341 -6.98 3.12 4.35
C SER A 341 -8.16 3.93 4.89
N GLU A 342 -8.19 4.21 6.19
CA GLU A 342 -9.19 5.11 6.79
C GLU A 342 -8.96 6.56 6.34
N PHE A 343 -7.72 7.05 6.35
CA PHE A 343 -7.40 8.39 5.87
C PHE A 343 -7.73 8.56 4.38
N ASP A 344 -7.42 7.58 3.53
CA ASP A 344 -7.78 7.60 2.11
C ASP A 344 -9.31 7.67 1.91
N ALA A 345 -10.07 6.90 2.69
CA ALA A 345 -11.52 6.93 2.64
C ALA A 345 -12.11 8.28 3.11
N VAL A 346 -11.53 8.84 4.17
CA VAL A 346 -11.91 10.16 4.69
C VAL A 346 -11.54 11.27 3.72
N GLY A 347 -10.39 11.17 3.03
CA GLY A 347 -10.00 12.10 1.95
C GLY A 347 -11.03 12.12 0.83
N ARG A 348 -11.47 10.95 0.36
CA ARG A 348 -12.54 10.85 -0.63
C ARG A 348 -13.86 11.43 -0.11
N LEU A 349 -14.21 11.16 1.15
CA LEU A 349 -15.42 11.73 1.75
C LEU A 349 -15.34 13.26 1.83
N PHE A 350 -14.21 13.80 2.26
CA PHE A 350 -13.98 15.24 2.27
C PHE A 350 -14.19 15.83 0.87
N GLY A 351 -13.53 15.28 -0.16
CA GLY A 351 -13.69 15.73 -1.56
C GLY A 351 -15.14 15.64 -2.08
N ALA A 352 -15.92 14.65 -1.62
CA ALA A 352 -17.32 14.50 -1.98
C ALA A 352 -18.24 15.52 -1.27
N LEU A 353 -17.89 15.97 -0.07
CA LEU A 353 -18.67 16.92 0.74
C LEU A 353 -18.24 18.37 0.53
N ASP A 354 -17.00 18.62 0.10
CA ASP A 354 -16.45 19.96 -0.11
C ASP A 354 -17.27 20.73 -1.16
N GLY A 355 -17.61 22.00 -0.81
CA GLY A 355 -18.48 22.84 -1.63
C GLY A 355 -19.97 22.45 -1.63
N ARG A 356 -20.35 21.33 -0.98
CA ARG A 356 -21.75 20.85 -0.85
C ARG A 356 -22.28 21.05 0.57
N CYS A 357 -21.44 20.87 1.54
CA CYS A 357 -21.77 21.11 2.95
C CYS A 357 -21.13 22.43 3.42
N PRO A 358 -21.69 23.06 4.47
CA PRO A 358 -21.04 24.19 5.12
C PRO A 358 -19.61 23.83 5.59
N ALA A 359 -18.69 24.79 5.49
CA ALA A 359 -17.30 24.60 5.90
C ALA A 359 -17.17 24.11 7.36
N SER A 360 -18.07 24.53 8.25
CA SER A 360 -18.11 24.06 9.65
C SER A 360 -18.32 22.54 9.78
N VAL A 361 -18.93 21.88 8.81
CA VAL A 361 -19.10 20.42 8.80
C VAL A 361 -17.85 19.72 8.25
N THR A 362 -17.19 20.29 7.23
CA THR A 362 -16.03 19.66 6.56
C THR A 362 -14.68 20.00 7.22
N ALA A 363 -14.58 21.11 7.95
CA ALA A 363 -13.36 21.56 8.62
C ALA A 363 -12.72 20.51 9.57
N PRO A 364 -13.47 19.73 10.37
CA PRO A 364 -12.88 18.68 11.19
C PRO A 364 -12.19 17.57 10.38
N LEU A 365 -12.78 17.19 9.22
CA LEU A 365 -12.15 16.24 8.30
C LEU A 365 -10.87 16.82 7.70
N ALA A 366 -10.91 18.08 7.25
CA ALA A 366 -9.76 18.79 6.72
C ALA A 366 -8.63 18.89 7.76
N ALA A 367 -8.95 19.25 9.00
CA ALA A 367 -8.00 19.31 10.10
C ALA A 367 -7.33 17.95 10.35
N MET A 368 -8.11 16.88 10.35
CA MET A 368 -7.61 15.52 10.54
C MET A 368 -6.66 15.11 9.41
N LEU A 369 -7.02 15.35 8.15
CA LEU A 369 -6.21 15.03 6.98
C LEU A 369 -4.87 15.78 6.98
N VAL A 370 -4.90 17.08 7.33
CA VAL A 370 -3.68 17.88 7.43
C VAL A 370 -2.81 17.44 8.61
N THR A 371 -3.40 17.09 9.75
CA THR A 371 -2.64 16.57 10.89
C THR A 371 -1.95 15.26 10.55
N GLU A 372 -2.62 14.36 9.85
CA GLU A 372 -1.99 13.12 9.33
C GLU A 372 -0.88 13.43 8.33
N ALA A 373 -1.12 14.36 7.41
CA ALA A 373 -0.10 14.79 6.46
C ALA A 373 1.17 15.31 7.16
N VAL A 374 1.03 15.97 8.31
CA VAL A 374 2.15 16.49 9.11
C VAL A 374 2.80 15.42 9.99
N ARG A 375 2.05 14.49 10.58
CA ARG A 375 2.56 13.54 11.58
C ARG A 375 2.74 12.12 11.06
N GLY A 376 1.89 11.68 10.14
CA GLY A 376 1.83 10.30 9.69
C GLY A 376 2.89 9.88 8.66
N GLY A 377 3.59 10.83 8.04
CA GLY A 377 4.61 10.53 7.04
C GLY A 377 4.09 9.90 5.73
N ASN A 378 2.77 9.82 5.54
CA ASN A 378 2.16 9.25 4.34
C ASN A 378 2.11 10.31 3.22
N GLY A 379 3.17 10.36 2.38
CA GLY A 379 3.33 11.37 1.31
C GLY A 379 2.33 11.28 0.16
N SER A 380 1.45 10.28 0.14
CA SER A 380 0.45 10.08 -0.91
C SER A 380 -0.95 10.60 -0.56
N LEU A 381 -1.15 11.16 0.64
CA LEU A 381 -2.45 11.65 1.07
C LEU A 381 -2.91 12.84 0.22
N GLU A 382 -4.10 12.73 -0.37
CA GLU A 382 -4.73 13.84 -1.10
C GLU A 382 -5.12 14.95 -0.11
N LEU A 383 -4.51 16.13 -0.27
CA LEU A 383 -4.72 17.24 0.63
C LEU A 383 -6.00 18.02 0.29
N PRO A 384 -6.71 18.56 1.29
CA PRO A 384 -7.83 19.46 1.09
C PRO A 384 -7.46 20.71 0.28
N ARG A 385 -8.43 21.33 -0.38
CA ARG A 385 -8.20 22.61 -1.07
C ARG A 385 -8.01 23.75 -0.08
N ARG A 386 -7.31 24.80 -0.51
CA ARG A 386 -7.02 25.96 0.33
C ARG A 386 -8.28 26.63 0.90
N ASP A 387 -9.37 26.64 0.15
CA ASP A 387 -10.62 27.29 0.55
C ASP A 387 -11.23 26.67 1.82
N ALA A 388 -10.89 25.41 2.11
CA ALA A 388 -11.32 24.72 3.33
C ALA A 388 -10.66 25.29 4.62
N PHE A 389 -9.57 26.07 4.47
CA PHE A 389 -8.79 26.63 5.57
C PHE A 389 -8.84 28.16 5.64
N VAL A 390 -9.75 28.78 4.89
CA VAL A 390 -9.97 30.23 4.97
C VAL A 390 -10.86 30.53 6.15
N GLY A 391 -10.32 31.19 7.19
CA GLY A 391 -11.07 31.56 8.38
C GLY A 391 -10.42 31.13 9.69
N PRO A 392 -11.13 31.32 10.82
CA PRO A 392 -10.59 31.08 12.17
C PRO A 392 -10.19 29.62 12.42
N GLU A 393 -10.85 28.66 11.78
CA GLU A 393 -10.51 27.23 11.90
C GLU A 393 -9.14 26.94 11.27
N GLY A 394 -8.86 27.50 10.08
CA GLY A 394 -7.55 27.38 9.43
C GLY A 394 -6.43 28.05 10.20
N GLU A 395 -6.69 29.23 10.79
CA GLU A 395 -5.74 29.93 11.67
C GLU A 395 -5.44 29.11 12.93
N ALA A 396 -6.44 28.46 13.52
CA ALA A 396 -6.25 27.61 14.69
C ALA A 396 -5.37 26.38 14.35
N ILE A 397 -5.61 25.73 13.20
CA ILE A 397 -4.81 24.59 12.74
C ILE A 397 -3.37 25.03 12.46
N ALA A 398 -3.19 26.19 11.78
CA ALA A 398 -1.87 26.77 11.51
C ALA A 398 -1.12 27.11 12.80
N GLY A 399 -1.83 27.60 13.83
CA GLY A 399 -1.25 27.88 15.14
C GLY A 399 -0.74 26.63 15.88
N VAL A 400 -1.42 25.48 15.70
CA VAL A 400 -1.03 24.21 16.34
C VAL A 400 0.07 23.50 15.56
N LEU A 401 -0.08 23.35 14.25
CA LEU A 401 0.84 22.57 13.42
C LEU A 401 2.02 23.38 12.86
N GLY A 402 1.89 24.70 12.79
CA GLY A 402 2.89 25.57 12.19
C GLY A 402 4.29 25.44 12.80
N PRO A 403 4.46 25.48 14.13
CA PRO A 403 5.77 25.28 14.75
C PRO A 403 6.41 23.93 14.41
N GLU A 404 5.60 22.86 14.35
CA GLU A 404 6.04 21.51 14.00
C GLU A 404 6.52 21.44 12.54
N ILE A 405 5.75 22.00 11.61
CA ILE A 405 6.10 22.08 10.18
C ILE A 405 7.39 22.85 9.97
N LEU A 406 7.54 24.02 10.60
CA LEU A 406 8.73 24.86 10.44
C LEU A 406 9.96 24.15 11.01
N THR A 407 9.87 23.54 12.20
CA THR A 407 10.96 22.79 12.82
C THR A 407 11.40 21.61 11.93
N GLU A 408 10.47 20.89 11.35
CA GLU A 408 10.80 19.76 10.47
C GLU A 408 11.40 20.23 9.13
N LEU A 409 10.91 21.33 8.58
CA LEU A 409 11.51 21.95 7.39
C LEU A 409 12.92 22.51 7.68
N GLU A 410 13.19 23.06 8.88
CA GLU A 410 14.49 23.56 9.29
C GLU A 410 15.49 22.43 9.55
N SER A 411 15.10 21.40 10.28
CA SER A 411 15.97 20.28 10.63
C SER A 411 16.22 19.31 9.48
N GLY A 412 15.42 19.37 8.44
CA GLY A 412 15.35 18.39 7.36
C GLY A 412 14.40 17.24 7.68
N ALA A 413 13.55 16.92 6.72
CA ALA A 413 12.58 15.83 6.88
C ALA A 413 13.30 14.48 7.07
N GLY A 414 13.06 13.86 8.21
CA GLY A 414 13.55 12.51 8.50
C GLY A 414 12.68 11.43 7.82
N GLY A 415 13.18 10.20 7.81
CA GLY A 415 12.42 9.04 7.36
C GLY A 415 12.98 8.37 6.10
N SER A 416 12.26 7.33 5.63
CA SER A 416 12.66 6.51 4.48
C SER A 416 12.45 7.19 3.12
N ARG A 417 11.66 8.28 3.07
CA ARG A 417 11.32 9.03 1.85
C ARG A 417 11.37 10.54 2.11
N PRO A 418 12.55 11.12 2.28
CA PRO A 418 12.69 12.52 2.68
C PRO A 418 12.15 13.51 1.62
N VAL A 419 12.21 13.16 0.33
CA VAL A 419 11.68 14.00 -0.75
C VAL A 419 10.17 14.12 -0.65
N ALA A 420 9.44 13.01 -0.63
CA ALA A 420 7.97 13.02 -0.54
C ALA A 420 7.50 13.77 0.71
N ARG A 421 8.20 13.57 1.83
CA ARG A 421 7.91 14.25 3.10
C ARG A 421 8.10 15.76 3.01
N THR A 422 9.23 16.21 2.49
CA THR A 422 9.50 17.65 2.32
C THR A 422 8.50 18.33 1.39
N VAL A 423 8.17 17.68 0.26
CA VAL A 423 7.16 18.16 -0.67
C VAL A 423 5.80 18.31 0.02
N GLN A 424 5.40 17.32 0.80
CA GLN A 424 4.14 17.32 1.54
C GLN A 424 4.10 18.46 2.57
N LEU A 425 5.15 18.65 3.36
CA LEU A 425 5.23 19.75 4.35
C LEU A 425 5.15 21.12 3.69
N LEU A 426 5.80 21.34 2.54
CA LEU A 426 5.70 22.58 1.78
C LEU A 426 4.28 22.81 1.24
N ARG A 427 3.59 21.74 0.78
CA ARG A 427 2.19 21.83 0.34
C ARG A 427 1.27 22.19 1.51
N VAL A 428 1.45 21.55 2.67
CA VAL A 428 0.68 21.85 3.89
C VAL A 428 0.96 23.28 4.37
N ALA A 429 2.21 23.71 4.43
CA ALA A 429 2.57 25.07 4.84
C ALA A 429 1.87 26.12 3.98
N ARG A 430 1.84 25.90 2.65
CA ARG A 430 1.09 26.78 1.74
C ARG A 430 -0.41 26.75 1.98
N LEU A 431 -0.97 25.55 2.17
CA LEU A 431 -2.39 25.34 2.42
C LEU A 431 -2.84 26.15 3.65
N LEU A 432 -2.03 26.15 4.68
CA LEU A 432 -2.25 26.90 5.94
C LEU A 432 -1.85 28.38 5.83
N GLY A 433 -1.39 28.85 4.67
CA GLY A 433 -1.01 30.26 4.44
C GLY A 433 0.26 30.68 5.19
N MET A 434 1.12 29.73 5.56
CA MET A 434 2.35 30.01 6.30
C MET A 434 3.42 30.65 5.43
N ASN A 435 4.21 31.57 6.02
CA ASN A 435 5.37 32.14 5.35
C ASN A 435 6.60 31.22 5.53
N THR A 436 7.01 30.58 4.46
CA THR A 436 8.20 29.70 4.42
C THR A 436 9.37 30.30 3.65
N ARG A 437 9.24 31.55 3.15
CA ARG A 437 10.18 32.17 2.19
C ARG A 437 11.63 32.16 2.70
N ASP A 438 11.85 32.44 3.98
CA ASP A 438 13.19 32.50 4.56
C ASP A 438 13.86 31.13 4.68
N LEU A 439 13.09 30.04 4.73
CA LEU A 439 13.57 28.67 4.82
C LEU A 439 13.83 28.03 3.45
N LEU A 440 13.24 28.56 2.38
CA LEU A 440 13.30 27.93 1.05
C LEU A 440 14.72 27.69 0.52
N PRO A 441 15.71 28.61 0.69
CA PRO A 441 17.07 28.36 0.21
C PRO A 441 17.72 27.12 0.86
N ASP A 442 17.53 26.96 2.18
CA ASP A 442 18.09 25.85 2.94
C ASP A 442 17.35 24.53 2.66
N VAL A 443 16.02 24.59 2.59
CA VAL A 443 15.18 23.44 2.18
C VAL A 443 15.56 22.98 0.78
N ALA A 444 15.68 23.87 -0.20
CA ALA A 444 16.05 23.54 -1.57
C ALA A 444 17.47 22.94 -1.66
N THR A 445 18.41 23.45 -0.86
CA THR A 445 19.79 22.94 -0.82
C THR A 445 19.87 21.51 -0.29
N ARG A 446 18.98 21.12 0.62
CA ARG A 446 18.87 19.74 1.11
C ARG A 446 18.02 18.85 0.21
N LEU A 447 16.96 19.39 -0.38
CA LEU A 447 16.02 18.66 -1.22
C LEU A 447 16.64 18.24 -2.55
N ALA A 448 17.43 19.11 -3.17
CA ALA A 448 18.01 18.84 -4.49
C ALA A 448 18.88 17.56 -4.51
N PRO A 449 19.87 17.34 -3.61
CA PRO A 449 20.64 16.10 -3.60
C PRO A 449 19.81 14.88 -3.17
N ALA A 450 18.73 15.05 -2.39
CA ALA A 450 17.82 13.97 -2.04
C ALA A 450 17.00 13.49 -3.26
N LEU A 451 16.54 14.43 -4.09
CA LEU A 451 15.85 14.13 -5.36
C LEU A 451 16.73 13.31 -6.31
N LEU A 452 18.00 13.69 -6.46
CA LEU A 452 18.93 12.96 -7.31
C LEU A 452 19.12 11.53 -6.81
N ARG A 453 19.39 11.34 -5.51
CA ARG A 453 19.59 10.01 -4.91
C ARG A 453 18.34 9.12 -4.99
N GLU A 454 17.14 9.64 -4.70
CA GLU A 454 15.90 8.85 -4.81
C GLU A 454 15.62 8.45 -6.26
N THR A 455 15.94 9.32 -7.21
CA THR A 455 15.81 9.02 -8.65
C THR A 455 16.76 7.89 -9.09
N GLU A 456 18.00 7.88 -8.60
CA GLU A 456 19.00 6.84 -8.88
C GLU A 456 18.62 5.50 -8.23
N ALA A 457 18.20 5.51 -6.96
CA ALA A 457 17.79 4.30 -6.24
C ALA A 457 16.58 3.58 -6.90
N GLU A 458 15.65 4.33 -7.50
CA GLU A 458 14.53 3.75 -8.25
C GLU A 458 14.95 3.17 -9.62
N THR A 459 16.14 3.57 -10.13
CA THR A 459 16.69 3.04 -11.40
C THR A 459 17.40 1.71 -11.17
N GLU A 460 18.04 1.57 -10.04
CA GLU A 460 18.75 0.37 -9.61
C GLU A 460 17.81 -0.71 -9.04
N GLY A 461 16.54 -0.76 -9.32
CA GLY A 461 15.53 -1.71 -8.87
C GLY A 461 16.02 -2.81 -7.93
N PRO A 462 15.25 -3.50 -7.11
CA PRO A 462 15.73 -4.62 -6.34
C PRO A 462 16.19 -5.70 -7.34
N GLU A 463 17.47 -5.69 -7.68
CA GLU A 463 18.12 -6.89 -8.26
C GLU A 463 17.85 -8.01 -7.24
N GLY A 464 16.83 -8.81 -7.52
CA GLY A 464 16.64 -10.07 -6.84
C GLY A 464 17.97 -10.83 -6.95
N PRO A 465 18.40 -11.56 -5.91
CA PRO A 465 19.62 -12.34 -5.95
C PRO A 465 19.44 -13.56 -6.88
N GLU A 466 19.27 -13.32 -8.16
CA GLU A 466 19.54 -14.30 -9.21
C GLU A 466 20.99 -14.12 -9.65
N GLY A 467 21.88 -14.25 -8.65
CA GLY A 467 23.29 -14.33 -8.84
C GLY A 467 23.65 -15.64 -9.54
N TYR A 468 24.24 -15.53 -10.66
CA TYR A 468 25.14 -16.54 -11.20
C TYR A 468 26.15 -16.91 -10.10
N ALA A 469 25.82 -17.94 -9.31
CA ALA A 469 26.76 -18.62 -8.45
C ALA A 469 27.68 -19.45 -9.34
N GLY A 470 28.76 -18.84 -9.80
CA GLY A 470 29.90 -19.57 -10.34
C GLY A 470 30.43 -20.53 -9.25
N PRO A 471 30.76 -21.80 -9.62
CA PRO A 471 31.25 -22.77 -8.64
C PRO A 471 32.67 -22.42 -8.21
N GLY A 472 32.82 -21.67 -7.13
CA GLY A 472 34.16 -21.31 -6.65
C GLY A 472 34.24 -20.52 -5.35
N ARG A 473 33.10 -20.19 -4.71
CA ARG A 473 33.12 -19.39 -3.45
C ARG A 473 32.40 -20.02 -2.26
N ALA A 474 32.01 -21.29 -2.36
CA ALA A 474 31.34 -22.01 -1.25
C ALA A 474 32.29 -22.58 -0.20
N GLU A 475 33.62 -22.61 -0.42
CA GLU A 475 34.56 -23.17 0.55
C GLU A 475 35.12 -22.14 1.56
N ALA A 476 35.07 -20.85 1.29
CA ALA A 476 35.62 -19.82 2.19
C ALA A 476 34.63 -19.31 3.25
N ALA A 477 33.33 -19.65 3.16
CA ALA A 477 32.31 -19.21 4.12
C ALA A 477 32.01 -20.24 5.24
N ALA A 478 32.48 -21.48 5.10
CA ALA A 478 32.25 -22.56 6.08
C ALA A 478 33.30 -22.57 7.23
N GLU A 479 34.38 -21.86 7.10
CA GLU A 479 35.48 -21.87 8.11
C GLU A 479 35.39 -20.71 9.11
N ALA A 480 34.49 -19.77 8.95
CA ALA A 480 34.28 -18.63 9.86
C ALA A 480 33.14 -18.80 10.89
N ALA A 481 32.44 -19.95 10.89
CA ALA A 481 31.28 -20.19 11.77
C ALA A 481 31.53 -21.14 12.95
N ALA A 482 32.77 -21.54 13.22
CA ALA A 482 33.13 -22.38 14.36
C ALA A 482 33.95 -21.61 15.40
N GLY A 483 33.30 -20.86 16.25
CA GLY A 483 33.91 -20.26 17.48
C GLY A 483 33.02 -20.61 18.68
N PRO A 484 33.60 -20.86 19.87
CA PRO A 484 33.02 -21.70 20.90
C PRO A 484 32.00 -21.02 21.79
N LEU A 485 30.93 -21.79 22.07
CA LEU A 485 29.93 -21.55 23.11
C LEU A 485 30.63 -21.43 24.49
N ARG A 486 30.55 -20.25 25.09
CA ARG A 486 30.79 -20.06 26.53
C ARG A 486 29.44 -19.83 27.23
N ALA A 487 29.16 -20.76 28.14
CA ALA A 487 28.06 -20.66 29.09
C ALA A 487 28.36 -19.61 30.16
N ALA A 488 27.36 -18.79 30.47
CA ALA A 488 27.23 -18.06 31.75
C ALA A 488 25.74 -17.74 31.87
N GLY A 489 24.95 -18.22 32.80
CA GLY A 489 25.10 -17.96 34.22
C GLY A 489 23.93 -17.04 34.58
N THR A 490 22.83 -17.62 35.07
CA THR A 490 21.69 -16.94 35.72
C THR A 490 22.14 -16.20 36.99
N PRO A 491 21.57 -15.04 37.29
CA PRO A 491 21.06 -14.75 38.61
C PRO A 491 19.68 -14.06 38.51
N GLY A 492 18.61 -14.47 39.21
CA GLY A 492 18.49 -14.26 40.64
C GLY A 492 17.51 -13.10 40.87
N LEU A 493 16.28 -13.45 41.19
CA LEU A 493 15.15 -12.61 41.65
C LEU A 493 15.55 -11.76 42.87
N THR A 494 15.22 -10.46 42.84
CA THR A 494 14.70 -9.77 44.04
C THR A 494 13.82 -8.61 43.62
N GLY A 495 12.68 -8.55 44.23
CA GLY A 495 11.55 -7.69 44.10
C GLY A 495 11.73 -6.30 44.68
N SER A 496 10.90 -5.42 44.20
CA SER A 496 10.47 -4.26 45.00
C SER A 496 9.12 -3.75 44.49
N ARG A 497 8.18 -3.71 45.40
CA ARG A 497 6.86 -3.11 45.32
C ARG A 497 7.01 -1.59 45.21
N GLY A 498 6.25 -0.94 44.33
CA GLY A 498 6.00 0.50 44.35
C GLY A 498 4.56 0.77 43.89
N ALA A 499 3.76 1.34 44.82
CA ALA A 499 2.35 1.63 44.70
C ALA A 499 2.06 2.85 43.77
N PRO A 500 0.80 3.00 43.31
CA PRO A 500 0.42 4.07 42.40
C PRO A 500 0.15 5.39 43.15
N VAL A 501 0.64 6.48 42.55
CA VAL A 501 0.33 7.85 42.99
C VAL A 501 -0.84 8.36 42.16
N THR A 502 -1.95 8.55 42.81
CA THR A 502 -3.12 9.32 42.36
C THR A 502 -2.77 10.80 42.46
N LEU A 503 -2.90 11.55 41.38
CA LEU A 503 -2.96 13.02 41.39
C LEU A 503 -4.31 13.48 40.89
N GLY A 504 -4.97 14.26 41.77
CA GLY A 504 -6.29 14.72 41.67
C GLY A 504 -6.52 15.85 40.67
N ALA A 505 -7.74 15.92 40.19
CA ALA A 505 -8.30 16.99 39.41
C ALA A 505 -8.58 18.23 40.30
N PRO A 506 -8.49 19.44 39.77
CA PRO A 506 -9.25 20.57 40.29
C PRO A 506 -10.47 20.85 39.40
N GLY A 507 -11.63 20.76 40.01
CA GLY A 507 -12.87 21.29 39.48
C GLY A 507 -12.91 22.81 39.48
N LEU A 508 -13.54 23.36 38.44
CA LEU A 508 -14.10 24.72 38.52
C LEU A 508 -15.52 24.70 37.93
N SER A 509 -16.44 24.83 38.82
CA SER A 509 -17.83 25.18 38.57
C SER A 509 -17.95 26.67 38.19
N GLY A 510 -18.91 27.00 37.33
CA GLY A 510 -19.32 28.37 37.08
C GLY A 510 -20.35 28.46 35.96
N ALA A 511 -21.62 28.31 36.32
CA ALA A 511 -22.77 28.57 35.44
C ALA A 511 -23.24 30.05 35.62
N PRO A 512 -24.36 30.45 34.98
CA PRO A 512 -24.36 31.33 33.81
C PRO A 512 -24.96 32.69 34.11
N ARG A 513 -24.79 33.67 33.22
CA ARG A 513 -25.59 34.90 33.23
C ARG A 513 -26.16 35.22 31.84
N THR A 514 -27.46 35.11 31.77
CA THR A 514 -28.38 35.75 30.84
C THR A 514 -28.38 37.27 30.91
N LEU A 515 -28.65 37.93 29.81
CA LEU A 515 -29.28 39.21 29.50
C LEU A 515 -28.65 39.76 28.20
N GLY A 516 -29.33 40.24 27.18
CA GLY A 516 -30.64 40.67 26.91
C GLY A 516 -30.70 41.19 25.50
N THR A 517 -31.79 40.96 24.84
CA THR A 517 -32.21 41.54 23.56
C THR A 517 -32.43 43.05 23.71
N PRO A 518 -32.26 43.87 22.65
CA PRO A 518 -33.41 44.21 21.81
C PRO A 518 -33.09 44.41 20.29
N GLY A 519 -34.08 44.12 19.44
CA GLY A 519 -34.18 44.64 18.07
C GLY A 519 -34.93 46.01 18.09
N PRO A 520 -35.61 46.50 17.03
CA PRO A 520 -35.44 46.31 15.60
C PRO A 520 -35.41 47.68 14.85
N SER A 521 -35.35 47.67 13.50
CA SER A 521 -35.74 48.73 12.53
C SER A 521 -34.66 48.86 11.46
N GLY A 522 -34.94 48.91 10.23
CA GLY A 522 -35.95 49.41 9.43
C GLY A 522 -35.70 49.18 7.95
N ALA A 523 -36.75 49.16 7.25
CA ALA A 523 -37.03 49.01 5.87
C ALA A 523 -36.37 50.01 4.93
N ALA A 524 -36.16 49.63 3.69
CA ALA A 524 -36.71 50.25 2.47
C ALA A 524 -36.03 49.70 1.20
N ARG A 525 -36.87 49.03 0.40
CA ARG A 525 -37.34 49.34 -0.93
C ARG A 525 -36.37 49.31 -2.10
N THR A 526 -36.61 48.32 -2.92
CA THR A 526 -36.61 48.22 -4.40
C THR A 526 -36.92 49.54 -5.13
N PRO A 527 -36.71 49.74 -6.49
CA PRO A 527 -36.82 48.74 -7.56
C PRO A 527 -35.93 49.00 -8.80
N GLY A 528 -36.00 48.12 -9.82
CA GLY A 528 -35.69 48.51 -11.18
C GLY A 528 -35.12 47.41 -12.08
N THR A 529 -35.99 46.63 -12.69
CA THR A 529 -35.80 46.00 -14.02
C THR A 529 -35.93 47.08 -15.09
N PRO A 530 -35.61 46.95 -16.42
CA PRO A 530 -35.51 45.69 -17.21
C PRO A 530 -34.47 45.76 -18.35
N GLY A 531 -34.30 44.61 -19.03
CA GLY A 531 -34.25 44.79 -20.49
C GLY A 531 -33.18 44.04 -21.28
N LEU A 532 -33.64 42.96 -21.92
CA LEU A 532 -33.43 42.67 -23.35
C LEU A 532 -32.01 42.33 -23.86
N SER A 533 -31.84 41.18 -24.36
CA SER A 533 -31.72 40.72 -25.77
C SER A 533 -30.70 39.58 -25.80
N GLY A 534 -30.96 38.37 -26.11
CA GLY A 534 -31.40 37.81 -27.36
C GLY A 534 -30.32 37.75 -28.41
N ALA A 535 -29.55 36.60 -28.50
CA ALA A 535 -28.91 36.22 -29.76
C ALA A 535 -28.26 34.83 -29.64
N PRO A 536 -27.92 34.13 -30.70
CA PRO A 536 -28.55 32.87 -31.00
C PRO A 536 -27.65 31.67 -30.80
N ARG A 537 -28.25 30.51 -30.58
CA ARG A 537 -27.63 29.17 -30.63
C ARG A 537 -27.05 28.92 -32.02
N THR A 538 -25.79 28.59 -32.10
CA THR A 538 -25.16 27.93 -33.24
C THR A 538 -25.16 26.41 -33.02
N PRO A 539 -25.38 25.62 -34.05
CA PRO A 539 -25.56 24.18 -33.92
C PRO A 539 -24.24 23.41 -33.91
N GLY A 540 -24.33 22.23 -33.33
CA GLY A 540 -23.37 21.19 -33.16
C GLY A 540 -22.22 21.10 -34.15
N SER A 541 -21.03 21.02 -33.60
CA SER A 541 -19.83 20.52 -34.26
C SER A 541 -19.73 19.03 -33.99
N ALA A 542 -19.83 18.26 -35.07
CA ALA A 542 -19.63 16.82 -35.10
C ALA A 542 -18.29 16.40 -34.57
N GLY A 543 -18.28 15.29 -33.84
CA GLY A 543 -17.09 14.67 -33.31
C GLY A 543 -16.04 14.35 -34.37
N THR A 544 -14.86 14.86 -34.18
CA THR A 544 -13.66 14.45 -34.92
C THR A 544 -13.21 13.09 -34.37
N PRO A 545 -12.98 12.08 -35.22
CA PRO A 545 -12.47 10.79 -34.78
C PRO A 545 -11.05 10.95 -34.26
N ALA A 546 -10.80 10.36 -33.10
CA ALA A 546 -9.47 10.29 -32.49
C ALA A 546 -8.47 9.68 -33.47
N ALA A 547 -7.41 10.41 -33.77
CA ALA A 547 -6.29 9.91 -34.53
C ALA A 547 -5.65 8.69 -33.81
N PRO A 548 -5.20 7.65 -34.54
CA PRO A 548 -4.52 6.53 -33.92
C PRO A 548 -3.22 6.99 -33.27
N ARG A 549 -3.05 6.62 -31.99
CA ARG A 549 -1.77 6.79 -31.29
C ARG A 549 -0.68 6.04 -32.04
N PRO A 550 0.48 6.64 -32.33
CA PRO A 550 1.60 5.90 -32.86
C PRO A 550 2.08 4.91 -31.80
N SER A 551 1.94 3.63 -32.10
CA SER A 551 2.54 2.54 -31.37
C SER A 551 4.05 2.53 -31.60
N GLY A 552 4.84 2.53 -30.52
CA GLY A 552 6.24 2.09 -30.55
C GLY A 552 7.29 3.20 -30.52
N THR A 553 7.38 3.96 -29.42
CA THR A 553 8.66 4.54 -28.98
C THR A 553 9.15 3.70 -27.81
N ALA A 554 10.43 3.30 -27.87
CA ALA A 554 11.15 2.64 -26.79
C ALA A 554 10.84 3.40 -25.47
N GLY A 555 10.43 2.66 -24.43
CA GLY A 555 9.84 3.23 -23.23
C GLY A 555 10.71 4.33 -22.61
N SER A 556 10.17 5.52 -22.51
CA SER A 556 10.72 6.51 -21.59
C SER A 556 10.77 5.91 -20.19
N PRO A 557 11.86 6.08 -19.45
CA PRO A 557 11.97 5.59 -18.08
C PRO A 557 10.78 6.12 -17.26
N ALA A 558 10.18 5.26 -16.46
CA ALA A 558 9.03 5.64 -15.63
C ALA A 558 9.40 6.81 -14.71
N ALA A 559 8.50 7.78 -14.60
CA ALA A 559 8.70 8.91 -13.69
C ALA A 559 8.72 8.43 -12.22
N PRO A 560 9.57 9.03 -11.34
CA PRO A 560 9.61 8.71 -9.93
C PRO A 560 8.27 8.93 -9.23
N ALA A 561 8.00 8.14 -8.18
CA ALA A 561 6.73 8.18 -7.45
C ALA A 561 6.41 9.58 -6.87
N PHE A 562 7.43 10.35 -6.49
CA PHE A 562 7.27 11.72 -5.96
C PHE A 562 7.02 12.78 -7.06
N ALA A 563 7.29 12.47 -8.32
CA ALA A 563 7.28 13.46 -9.41
C ALA A 563 5.93 14.19 -9.58
N PRO A 564 4.76 13.56 -9.56
CA PRO A 564 3.49 14.25 -9.71
C PRO A 564 3.28 15.32 -8.63
N ALA A 565 3.51 14.97 -7.36
CA ALA A 565 3.33 15.88 -6.23
C ALA A 565 4.35 17.05 -6.25
N LEU A 566 5.59 16.75 -6.68
CA LEU A 566 6.62 17.76 -6.86
C LEU A 566 6.26 18.76 -7.97
N LEU A 567 5.81 18.28 -9.14
CA LEU A 567 5.43 19.13 -10.27
C LEU A 567 4.25 20.03 -9.91
N GLU A 568 3.23 19.49 -9.24
CA GLU A 568 2.09 20.26 -8.74
C GLU A 568 2.56 21.37 -7.77
N LEU A 569 3.45 21.02 -6.82
CA LEU A 569 4.03 22.01 -5.90
C LEU A 569 4.76 23.13 -6.64
N LEU A 570 5.58 22.80 -7.65
CA LEU A 570 6.37 23.76 -8.40
C LEU A 570 5.52 24.63 -9.33
N ASP A 571 4.43 24.10 -9.89
CA ASP A 571 3.48 24.88 -10.66
C ASP A 571 2.74 25.90 -9.79
N GLU A 572 2.40 25.50 -8.61
CA GLU A 572 1.65 26.33 -7.69
C GLU A 572 2.50 27.33 -6.92
N GLN A 573 3.79 27.03 -6.65
CA GLN A 573 4.67 27.84 -5.79
C GLN A 573 5.92 28.31 -6.52
N PHE A 574 5.85 29.54 -7.07
CA PHE A 574 6.96 30.13 -7.79
C PHE A 574 8.25 30.27 -6.96
N ASP A 575 8.13 30.62 -5.67
CA ASP A 575 9.30 30.82 -4.80
C ASP A 575 10.01 29.47 -4.53
N VAL A 576 9.26 28.37 -4.32
CA VAL A 576 9.81 27.01 -4.17
C VAL A 576 10.49 26.56 -5.46
N ARG A 577 9.82 26.75 -6.60
CA ARG A 577 10.38 26.44 -7.92
C ARG A 577 11.71 27.17 -8.14
N THR A 578 11.74 28.46 -7.88
CA THR A 578 12.94 29.30 -8.03
C THR A 578 14.09 28.82 -7.15
N ALA A 579 13.81 28.52 -5.88
CA ALA A 579 14.82 28.04 -4.94
C ALA A 579 15.37 26.66 -5.34
N LEU A 580 14.49 25.73 -5.74
CA LEU A 580 14.87 24.37 -6.13
C LEU A 580 15.68 24.35 -7.44
N LEU A 581 15.22 25.07 -8.47
CA LEU A 581 15.96 25.16 -9.73
C LEU A 581 17.34 25.78 -9.52
N GLY A 582 17.45 26.83 -8.69
CA GLY A 582 18.72 27.41 -8.32
C GLY A 582 19.63 26.48 -7.51
N ALA A 583 19.07 25.59 -6.68
CA ALA A 583 19.86 24.59 -5.96
C ALA A 583 20.37 23.49 -6.90
N LEU A 584 19.55 23.00 -7.82
CA LEU A 584 19.94 22.02 -8.85
C LEU A 584 21.01 22.59 -9.78
N ASP A 585 20.89 23.86 -10.19
CA ASP A 585 21.88 24.52 -11.05
C ASP A 585 23.26 24.63 -10.38
N ARG A 586 23.29 24.79 -9.05
CA ARG A 586 24.53 24.82 -8.27
C ARG A 586 25.19 23.45 -8.11
N ILE A 587 24.39 22.36 -8.09
CA ILE A 587 24.91 20.99 -7.99
C ILE A 587 25.40 20.48 -9.35
N ALA A 588 24.77 20.91 -10.45
CA ALA A 588 25.04 20.41 -11.79
C ALA A 588 26.52 20.43 -12.21
N PRO A 589 27.39 21.39 -11.84
CA PRO A 589 28.81 21.33 -12.13
C PRO A 589 29.57 20.18 -11.42
N GLU A 590 29.03 19.65 -10.31
CA GLU A 590 29.67 18.58 -9.54
C GLU A 590 29.22 17.21 -10.01
N ASP A 591 27.93 17.06 -10.30
CA ASP A 591 27.33 15.82 -10.81
C ASP A 591 26.33 16.12 -11.95
N PRO A 592 26.83 16.46 -13.14
CA PRO A 592 25.97 16.82 -14.26
C PRO A 592 25.17 15.64 -14.80
N GLY A 593 25.69 14.42 -14.69
CA GLY A 593 25.04 13.19 -15.13
C GLY A 593 23.80 12.87 -14.31
N ALA A 594 23.89 12.89 -12.97
CA ALA A 594 22.74 12.68 -12.09
C ALA A 594 21.65 13.72 -12.33
N VAL A 595 22.03 15.01 -12.51
CA VAL A 595 21.07 16.08 -12.81
C VAL A 595 20.40 15.85 -14.16
N ALA A 596 21.15 15.44 -15.20
CA ALA A 596 20.59 15.16 -16.51
C ALA A 596 19.58 13.99 -16.47
N ARG A 597 19.93 12.87 -15.81
CA ARG A 597 19.04 11.71 -15.60
C ARG A 597 17.78 12.09 -14.84
N PHE A 598 17.90 12.93 -13.81
CA PHE A 598 16.75 13.44 -13.08
C PHE A 598 15.82 14.26 -13.99
N LEU A 599 16.37 15.18 -14.79
CA LEU A 599 15.58 16.03 -15.69
C LEU A 599 14.92 15.25 -16.84
N GLU A 600 15.53 14.16 -17.28
CA GLU A 600 14.94 13.26 -18.27
C GLU A 600 13.69 12.57 -17.74
N ARG A 601 13.69 12.20 -16.44
CA ARG A 601 12.58 11.50 -15.79
C ARG A 601 11.52 12.45 -15.22
N VAL A 602 11.93 13.65 -14.81
CA VAL A 602 11.05 14.67 -14.22
C VAL A 602 11.10 15.93 -15.09
N ALA A 603 10.09 16.15 -15.91
CA ALA A 603 9.99 17.30 -16.82
C ALA A 603 9.73 18.60 -16.03
N LEU A 604 10.78 19.18 -15.45
CA LEU A 604 10.66 20.44 -14.70
C LEU A 604 10.32 21.62 -15.61
N PRO A 605 9.47 22.56 -15.16
CA PRO A 605 9.15 23.76 -15.92
C PRO A 605 10.30 24.79 -15.80
N PHE A 606 11.02 25.03 -16.91
CA PHE A 606 12.11 26.03 -17.01
C PHE A 606 11.64 27.44 -17.38
N THR A 607 10.36 27.73 -17.34
CA THR A 607 9.82 29.03 -17.71
C THR A 607 10.18 30.08 -16.66
N GLY A 608 10.96 31.06 -17.02
CA GLY A 608 11.34 32.19 -16.17
C GLY A 608 12.59 32.91 -16.67
N THR A 609 12.83 34.08 -16.12
CA THR A 609 13.95 34.97 -16.43
C THR A 609 15.27 34.59 -15.77
N GLN A 610 15.32 33.49 -15.02
CA GLN A 610 16.54 33.09 -14.31
C GLN A 610 17.59 32.53 -15.28
N ALA A 611 18.83 32.98 -15.09
CA ALA A 611 19.99 32.34 -15.69
C ALA A 611 20.29 31.04 -14.94
N LEU A 612 20.02 29.91 -15.56
CA LEU A 612 20.28 28.55 -15.05
C LEU A 612 21.13 27.80 -16.07
N PRO A 613 22.40 28.21 -16.26
CA PRO A 613 23.21 27.72 -17.37
C PRO A 613 23.49 26.24 -17.28
N HIS A 614 23.83 25.74 -16.08
CA HIS A 614 24.19 24.35 -15.89
C HIS A 614 22.97 23.43 -16.01
N LEU A 615 21.83 23.84 -15.46
CA LEU A 615 20.59 23.10 -15.56
C LEU A 615 20.08 22.99 -17.01
N ARG A 616 20.23 24.08 -17.81
CA ARG A 616 19.88 24.04 -19.24
C ARG A 616 20.76 23.07 -20.03
N MET A 617 22.04 23.02 -19.71
CA MET A 617 22.97 22.04 -20.30
C MET A 617 22.56 20.60 -19.98
N CYS A 618 22.25 20.31 -18.73
CA CYS A 618 21.79 19.00 -18.30
C CYS A 618 20.46 18.60 -18.95
N ALA A 619 19.53 19.54 -19.14
CA ALA A 619 18.26 19.29 -19.82
C ALA A 619 18.41 19.04 -21.33
N GLU A 620 19.39 19.72 -22.00
CA GLU A 620 19.66 19.55 -23.42
C GLU A 620 20.39 18.23 -23.73
N ALA A 621 21.21 17.73 -22.81
CA ALA A 621 22.12 16.61 -23.03
C ALA A 621 21.44 15.31 -23.50
N PRO A 622 20.35 14.79 -22.87
CA PRO A 622 19.72 13.54 -23.29
C PRO A 622 19.20 13.58 -24.75
N GLY A 623 18.49 14.68 -25.09
CA GLY A 623 17.97 14.88 -26.44
C GLY A 623 19.05 15.07 -27.48
N ALA A 624 20.15 15.74 -27.11
CA ALA A 624 21.31 15.93 -27.95
C ALA A 624 22.05 14.61 -28.18
N MET A 625 22.24 13.78 -27.12
CA MET A 625 22.86 12.45 -27.24
C MET A 625 22.07 11.53 -28.17
N THR A 626 20.74 11.53 -28.05
CA THR A 626 19.88 10.75 -28.94
C THR A 626 20.00 11.17 -30.40
N THR A 627 20.16 12.47 -30.67
CA THR A 627 20.18 13.02 -32.02
C THR A 627 21.56 12.91 -32.69
N LEU A 628 22.63 13.17 -31.92
CA LEU A 628 24.00 13.28 -32.44
C LEU A 628 24.81 11.98 -32.28
N GLY A 629 24.33 11.07 -31.45
CA GLY A 629 24.93 9.74 -31.26
C GLY A 629 26.38 9.81 -30.79
N ARG A 630 27.30 9.31 -31.63
CA ARG A 630 28.74 9.22 -31.28
C ARG A 630 29.55 10.49 -31.57
N ASP A 631 28.98 11.51 -32.21
CA ASP A 631 29.68 12.78 -32.47
C ASP A 631 29.75 13.64 -31.23
N ARG A 632 30.76 13.37 -30.39
CA ARG A 632 30.98 14.06 -29.13
C ARG A 632 31.37 15.53 -29.32
N THR A 633 32.00 15.88 -30.45
CA THR A 633 32.36 17.27 -30.76
C THR A 633 31.10 18.12 -31.07
N ALA A 634 30.20 17.57 -31.88
CA ALA A 634 28.93 18.26 -32.15
C ALA A 634 28.07 18.34 -30.87
N LEU A 635 28.06 17.29 -30.03
CA LEU A 635 27.39 17.25 -28.71
C LEU A 635 27.95 18.35 -27.80
N TRP A 636 29.27 18.42 -27.66
CA TRP A 636 29.97 19.47 -26.89
C TRP A 636 29.53 20.87 -27.28
N HIS A 637 29.56 21.20 -28.57
CA HIS A 637 29.16 22.53 -29.07
C HIS A 637 27.66 22.79 -28.82
N ARG A 638 26.81 21.78 -28.87
CA ARG A 638 25.37 21.93 -28.63
C ARG A 638 25.09 22.19 -27.15
N ILE A 639 25.73 21.46 -26.27
CA ILE A 639 25.59 21.60 -24.81
C ILE A 639 26.10 22.97 -24.35
N LEU A 640 27.29 23.41 -24.81
CA LEU A 640 27.84 24.74 -24.50
C LEU A 640 26.89 25.88 -24.94
N ARG A 641 26.27 25.76 -26.12
CA ARG A 641 25.30 26.76 -26.58
C ARG A 641 24.06 26.82 -25.70
N ALA A 642 23.63 25.68 -25.11
CA ALA A 642 22.49 25.66 -24.20
C ALA A 642 22.74 26.44 -22.91
N ALA A 643 23.97 26.55 -22.44
CA ALA A 643 24.35 27.38 -21.29
C ALA A 643 24.02 28.86 -21.49
N GLY A 644 24.15 29.37 -22.73
CA GLY A 644 24.00 30.79 -23.02
C GLY A 644 25.11 31.69 -22.46
N LEU A 645 26.14 31.10 -21.84
CA LEU A 645 27.30 31.75 -21.23
C LEU A 645 28.60 31.22 -21.84
N SER A 646 29.62 32.07 -21.84
CA SER A 646 30.97 31.71 -22.30
C SER A 646 31.71 30.94 -21.19
N PRO A 647 32.44 29.86 -21.52
CA PRO A 647 33.34 29.17 -20.59
C PRO A 647 34.40 30.09 -19.95
N PHE A 648 34.75 31.18 -20.60
CA PHE A 648 35.68 32.17 -20.05
C PHE A 648 35.06 33.07 -18.99
N ALA A 649 33.74 33.31 -19.09
CA ALA A 649 33.01 34.08 -18.09
C ALA A 649 32.59 33.23 -16.89
N GLU A 650 32.29 31.95 -17.14
CA GLU A 650 31.80 30.99 -16.16
C GLU A 650 32.53 29.63 -16.32
N PRO A 651 33.68 29.44 -15.68
CA PRO A 651 34.50 28.24 -15.84
C PRO A 651 33.77 26.95 -15.51
N LEU A 652 32.79 26.97 -14.58
CA LEU A 652 31.98 25.82 -14.22
C LEU A 652 31.10 25.30 -15.37
N VAL A 653 30.80 26.17 -16.36
CA VAL A 653 30.11 25.75 -17.61
C VAL A 653 30.95 24.70 -18.35
N LEU A 654 32.28 24.93 -18.40
CA LEU A 654 33.21 24.00 -19.00
C LEU A 654 33.22 22.64 -18.27
N ARG A 655 33.21 22.65 -16.94
CA ARG A 655 33.15 21.47 -16.10
C ARG A 655 31.86 20.66 -16.35
N THR A 656 30.71 21.30 -16.31
CA THR A 656 29.41 20.69 -16.56
C THR A 656 29.34 20.07 -17.95
N ALA A 657 29.78 20.77 -18.99
CA ALA A 657 29.80 20.26 -20.35
C ALA A 657 30.72 19.03 -20.50
N ALA A 658 31.92 19.12 -19.93
CA ALA A 658 32.84 17.98 -19.95
C ALA A 658 32.29 16.74 -19.21
N GLY A 659 31.60 16.96 -18.08
CA GLY A 659 30.91 15.91 -17.34
C GLY A 659 29.81 15.22 -18.14
N LEU A 660 28.99 16.01 -18.86
CA LEU A 660 27.89 15.49 -19.68
C LEU A 660 28.36 14.73 -20.94
N VAL A 661 29.39 15.25 -21.59
CA VAL A 661 29.86 14.70 -22.89
C VAL A 661 30.70 13.44 -22.70
N TRP A 662 31.50 13.38 -21.65
CA TRP A 662 32.43 12.29 -21.34
C TRP A 662 32.16 11.64 -19.98
N GLU A 663 30.88 11.41 -19.64
CA GLU A 663 30.48 10.72 -18.41
C GLU A 663 30.89 9.25 -18.44
N ASP A 664 30.72 8.61 -19.58
CA ASP A 664 30.86 7.17 -19.79
C ASP A 664 32.28 6.73 -20.20
N ARG A 665 33.15 7.66 -20.65
CA ARG A 665 34.53 7.37 -21.06
C ARG A 665 35.40 8.63 -21.02
N ALA A 666 36.71 8.45 -20.96
CA ALA A 666 37.65 9.54 -21.18
C ALA A 666 37.57 10.10 -22.62
N PRO A 667 37.87 11.39 -22.85
CA PRO A 667 37.97 11.94 -24.19
C PRO A 667 39.11 11.22 -24.97
N THR A 668 38.97 11.14 -26.29
CA THR A 668 40.08 10.73 -27.15
C THR A 668 41.12 11.83 -27.21
N VAL A 669 42.31 11.55 -27.68
CA VAL A 669 43.37 12.54 -27.83
C VAL A 669 42.94 13.72 -28.68
N GLU A 670 42.26 13.47 -29.80
CA GLU A 670 41.72 14.49 -30.70
C GLU A 670 40.65 15.36 -29.98
N GLU A 671 39.71 14.73 -29.27
CA GLU A 671 38.69 15.40 -28.45
C GLU A 671 39.33 16.24 -27.34
N ALA A 672 40.36 15.71 -26.66
CA ALA A 672 41.10 16.44 -25.63
C ALA A 672 41.84 17.68 -26.17
N ARG A 673 42.38 17.62 -27.38
CA ARG A 673 42.99 18.77 -28.04
C ARG A 673 41.96 19.85 -28.37
N LEU A 674 40.83 19.46 -28.93
CA LEU A 674 39.70 20.38 -29.15
C LEU A 674 39.22 21.05 -27.86
N LEU A 675 39.17 20.29 -26.75
CA LEU A 675 38.86 20.81 -25.44
C LEU A 675 39.91 21.83 -24.96
N LEU A 676 41.18 21.51 -25.08
CA LEU A 676 42.28 22.42 -24.67
C LEU A 676 42.30 23.72 -25.48
N GLU A 677 41.90 23.66 -26.75
CA GLU A 677 41.75 24.85 -27.63
C GLU A 677 40.49 25.64 -27.35
N ALA A 678 39.42 25.02 -26.82
CA ALA A 678 38.11 25.65 -26.61
C ALA A 678 38.10 26.67 -25.48
N ALA A 679 39.06 26.60 -24.54
CA ALA A 679 39.12 27.51 -23.38
C ALA A 679 40.56 27.78 -22.95
N THR A 680 40.77 28.80 -22.13
CA THR A 680 42.11 29.12 -21.58
C THR A 680 42.54 28.10 -20.52
N SER A 681 43.86 27.98 -20.31
CA SER A 681 44.42 27.15 -19.22
C SER A 681 43.86 27.55 -17.86
N ASP A 682 43.57 28.84 -17.62
CA ASP A 682 42.95 29.32 -16.38
C ASP A 682 41.52 28.85 -16.24
N ALA A 683 40.73 28.82 -17.32
CA ALA A 683 39.38 28.28 -17.30
C ALA A 683 39.38 26.76 -17.01
N HIS A 684 40.25 25.98 -17.67
CA HIS A 684 40.46 24.57 -17.41
C HIS A 684 40.92 24.29 -15.98
N ARG A 685 41.78 25.13 -15.42
CA ARG A 685 42.25 25.06 -14.04
C ARG A 685 41.11 25.28 -13.07
N ALA A 686 40.36 26.34 -13.23
CA ALA A 686 39.21 26.67 -12.39
C ALA A 686 38.08 25.62 -12.50
N ALA A 687 37.89 25.06 -13.71
CA ALA A 687 36.90 24.01 -13.97
C ALA A 687 37.35 22.61 -13.42
N GLY A 688 38.66 22.39 -13.20
CA GLY A 688 39.23 21.10 -12.88
C GLY A 688 39.20 20.08 -14.02
N THR A 689 39.01 20.54 -15.27
CA THR A 689 38.92 19.67 -16.46
C THR A 689 40.28 19.20 -16.99
N TRP A 690 41.36 19.76 -16.47
CA TRP A 690 42.74 19.37 -16.82
C TRP A 690 43.02 17.88 -16.51
N SER A 691 42.43 17.28 -15.48
CA SER A 691 42.59 15.87 -15.16
C SER A 691 42.04 14.96 -16.28
N ARG A 692 40.87 15.27 -16.83
CA ARG A 692 40.29 14.51 -17.97
C ARG A 692 41.15 14.59 -19.23
N LEU A 693 41.83 15.74 -19.43
CA LEU A 693 42.78 15.90 -20.53
C LEU A 693 44.04 15.05 -20.31
N ALA A 694 44.52 14.96 -19.07
CA ALA A 694 45.63 14.08 -18.71
C ALA A 694 45.25 12.58 -18.87
N ASP A 695 44.06 12.19 -18.42
CA ASP A 695 43.53 10.83 -18.62
C ASP A 695 43.45 10.46 -20.11
N ALA A 696 43.05 11.41 -20.97
CA ALA A 696 43.02 11.20 -22.41
C ALA A 696 44.39 10.90 -23.01
N ALA A 697 45.43 11.63 -22.55
CA ALA A 697 46.82 11.40 -23.01
C ALA A 697 47.36 10.07 -22.48
N LEU A 698 47.10 9.75 -21.21
CA LEU A 698 47.59 8.55 -20.55
C LEU A 698 46.88 7.27 -21.03
N GLY A 699 45.56 7.33 -21.25
CA GLY A 699 44.74 6.20 -21.71
C GLY A 699 44.74 5.99 -23.24
N ALA A 700 45.43 6.82 -23.98
CA ALA A 700 45.46 6.74 -25.43
C ALA A 700 46.10 5.43 -25.94
N PRO A 701 45.60 4.84 -27.03
CA PRO A 701 46.21 3.66 -27.65
C PRO A 701 47.69 3.87 -28.02
N ALA A 702 48.49 2.82 -28.06
CA ALA A 702 49.93 2.90 -28.24
C ALA A 702 50.35 3.51 -29.60
N ASP A 703 49.50 3.46 -30.61
CA ASP A 703 49.72 4.00 -31.96
C ASP A 703 49.31 5.47 -32.14
N ALA A 704 48.74 6.12 -31.12
CA ALA A 704 48.26 7.50 -31.20
C ALA A 704 49.45 8.48 -30.96
N GLU A 705 50.23 8.80 -31.96
CA GLU A 705 51.34 9.77 -31.87
C GLU A 705 50.99 11.15 -31.30
N GLU A 706 49.74 11.58 -31.50
CA GLU A 706 49.20 12.85 -30.99
C GLU A 706 49.13 12.93 -29.45
N ALA A 707 49.13 11.77 -28.77
CA ALA A 707 49.11 11.74 -27.29
C ALA A 707 50.42 12.31 -26.69
N GLU A 708 51.55 12.12 -27.37
CA GLU A 708 52.86 12.64 -26.94
C GLU A 708 52.87 14.16 -27.08
N ALA A 709 52.28 14.70 -28.13
CA ALA A 709 52.11 16.14 -28.30
C ALA A 709 51.18 16.73 -27.21
N LEU A 710 50.03 16.06 -26.99
CA LEU A 710 49.10 16.48 -25.94
C LEU A 710 49.77 16.47 -24.55
N ALA A 711 50.55 15.43 -24.23
CA ALA A 711 51.26 15.35 -22.94
C ALA A 711 52.22 16.52 -22.76
N HIS A 712 52.95 16.91 -23.81
CA HIS A 712 53.86 18.10 -23.79
C HIS A 712 53.06 19.40 -23.56
N ASP A 713 51.93 19.59 -24.25
CA ASP A 713 51.10 20.79 -24.10
C ASP A 713 50.45 20.85 -22.71
N LEU A 714 50.01 19.75 -22.14
CA LEU A 714 49.45 19.66 -20.79
C LEU A 714 50.49 20.03 -19.72
N LEU A 715 51.70 19.47 -19.81
CA LEU A 715 52.78 19.81 -18.86
C LEU A 715 53.13 21.30 -18.88
N ARG A 716 53.00 21.92 -20.06
CA ARG A 716 53.24 23.37 -20.23
C ARG A 716 52.07 24.21 -19.70
N ALA A 717 50.81 23.72 -19.94
CA ALA A 717 49.59 24.47 -19.58
C ALA A 717 49.29 24.36 -18.07
N PHE A 718 49.62 23.19 -17.40
CA PHE A 718 49.22 22.88 -16.03
C PHE A 718 50.42 22.42 -15.17
N PRO A 719 51.46 23.25 -15.04
CA PRO A 719 52.69 22.83 -14.36
C PRO A 719 52.55 22.63 -12.86
N GLN A 720 51.54 23.22 -12.22
CA GLN A 720 51.29 23.13 -10.78
C GLN A 720 50.27 22.10 -10.42
N GLU A 721 49.29 21.86 -11.29
CA GLU A 721 48.18 20.97 -11.08
C GLU A 721 48.56 19.50 -11.26
N ILE A 722 49.29 19.24 -12.35
CA ILE A 722 49.78 17.89 -12.65
C ILE A 722 51.00 17.60 -11.80
N GLN A 723 50.90 16.67 -10.85
CA GLN A 723 51.95 16.39 -9.86
C GLN A 723 52.16 14.85 -9.69
N GLY A 724 53.27 14.51 -8.94
CA GLY A 724 53.50 13.14 -8.52
C GLY A 724 53.64 12.15 -9.68
N ARG A 725 52.93 11.04 -9.59
CA ARG A 725 52.95 9.92 -10.51
C ARG A 725 52.43 10.31 -11.88
N GLU A 726 51.32 11.05 -11.96
CA GLU A 726 50.72 11.53 -13.21
C GLU A 726 51.64 12.43 -14.00
N ARG A 727 52.35 13.34 -13.32
CA ARG A 727 53.38 14.19 -13.93
C ARG A 727 54.51 13.35 -14.51
N ALA A 728 54.97 12.34 -13.81
CA ALA A 728 56.04 11.48 -14.28
C ALA A 728 55.62 10.69 -15.53
N ALA A 729 54.35 10.19 -15.57
CA ALA A 729 53.82 9.48 -16.72
C ALA A 729 53.70 10.39 -17.95
N LEU A 730 53.18 11.60 -17.79
CA LEU A 730 53.06 12.56 -18.90
C LEU A 730 54.45 13.05 -19.36
N GLN A 731 55.43 13.21 -18.45
CA GLN A 731 56.83 13.52 -18.82
C GLN A 731 57.44 12.39 -19.60
N LEU A 732 57.13 11.13 -19.28
CA LEU A 732 57.58 9.96 -20.03
C LEU A 732 56.98 9.98 -21.44
N LEU A 733 55.67 10.23 -21.59
CA LEU A 733 55.07 10.38 -22.93
C LEU A 733 55.65 11.54 -23.76
N ALA A 734 55.85 12.69 -23.15
CA ALA A 734 56.48 13.84 -23.84
C ALA A 734 57.92 13.49 -24.31
N LEU A 735 58.68 12.77 -23.46
CA LEU A 735 60.02 12.33 -23.84
C LEU A 735 59.98 11.33 -25.04
N CYS A 736 58.95 10.52 -25.19
CA CYS A 736 58.77 9.64 -26.36
C CYS A 736 58.74 10.43 -27.66
N ARG A 737 58.08 11.60 -27.70
CA ARG A 737 58.12 12.50 -28.83
C ARG A 737 59.52 13.00 -29.18
N ASP A 738 60.26 13.40 -28.16
CA ASP A 738 61.64 13.90 -28.36
C ASP A 738 62.58 12.78 -28.88
N LEU A 739 62.30 11.52 -28.43
CA LEU A 739 63.03 10.36 -28.91
C LEU A 739 62.78 10.10 -30.42
N ARG A 740 61.60 10.34 -30.89
CA ARG A 740 61.20 10.11 -32.31
C ARG A 740 61.57 11.25 -33.23
N THR A 741 61.45 12.49 -32.81
CA THR A 741 61.51 13.70 -33.65
C THR A 741 62.84 14.38 -33.71
N GLY A 742 63.78 14.14 -32.78
CA GLY A 742 64.99 14.91 -32.67
C GLY A 742 66.18 14.18 -32.09
N ALA A 743 67.22 14.91 -31.72
CA ALA A 743 68.34 14.47 -30.94
C ALA A 743 68.01 14.69 -29.45
N PRO A 744 67.59 13.66 -28.69
CA PRO A 744 67.35 13.81 -27.28
C PRO A 744 68.62 14.20 -26.55
N GLU A 745 68.46 14.87 -25.42
CA GLU A 745 69.58 15.29 -24.57
C GLU A 745 70.34 14.05 -24.07
N PRO A 746 71.66 14.15 -23.85
CA PRO A 746 72.47 13.07 -23.28
C PRO A 746 71.90 12.58 -21.95
N GLY A 747 71.86 11.24 -21.77
CA GLY A 747 71.31 10.65 -20.55
C GLY A 747 69.74 10.39 -20.59
N TRP A 748 69.14 10.52 -21.77
CA TRP A 748 67.72 10.26 -21.94
C TRP A 748 67.28 8.86 -21.48
N ALA A 749 68.11 7.79 -21.65
CA ALA A 749 67.77 6.44 -21.23
C ALA A 749 67.62 6.32 -19.71
N ASP A 750 68.47 6.98 -18.92
CA ASP A 750 68.34 7.04 -17.47
C ASP A 750 67.13 7.89 -17.03
N ARG A 751 66.78 8.89 -17.82
CA ARG A 751 65.53 9.69 -17.61
C ARG A 751 64.30 8.81 -17.82
N VAL A 752 64.24 8.01 -18.90
CA VAL A 752 63.14 7.06 -19.12
C VAL A 752 62.97 6.13 -17.93
N ARG A 753 64.03 5.50 -17.45
CA ARG A 753 63.97 4.64 -16.24
C ARG A 753 63.48 5.39 -15.03
N THR A 754 64.06 6.53 -14.75
CA THR A 754 63.65 7.36 -13.58
C THR A 754 62.18 7.78 -13.64
N LEU A 755 61.70 8.19 -14.80
CA LEU A 755 60.30 8.59 -14.97
C LEU A 755 59.36 7.38 -14.86
N ARG A 756 59.74 6.24 -15.47
CA ARG A 756 58.98 4.98 -15.31
C ARG A 756 58.86 4.58 -13.83
N ASP A 757 59.92 4.58 -13.08
CA ASP A 757 59.92 4.19 -11.67
C ASP A 757 59.11 5.15 -10.80
N ARG A 758 59.07 6.44 -11.15
CA ARG A 758 58.22 7.46 -10.47
C ARG A 758 56.76 7.35 -10.85
N ALA A 759 56.47 6.88 -12.04
CA ALA A 759 55.12 6.73 -12.54
C ALA A 759 54.51 5.36 -12.21
N ALA A 760 55.29 4.43 -11.68
CA ALA A 760 54.84 3.05 -11.39
C ALA A 760 53.68 2.98 -10.37
N PRO A 761 52.69 2.03 -10.58
CA PRO A 761 52.55 1.20 -11.77
C PRO A 761 52.06 2.03 -12.98
N LEU A 762 52.69 1.83 -14.12
CA LEU A 762 52.30 2.50 -15.35
C LEU A 762 51.04 1.88 -15.96
N GLU A 763 50.20 2.71 -16.58
CA GLU A 763 49.15 2.24 -17.47
C GLU A 763 49.78 1.47 -18.65
N PRO A 764 49.26 0.28 -19.05
CA PRO A 764 49.82 -0.54 -20.10
C PRO A 764 50.06 0.21 -21.44
N PRO A 765 49.17 1.13 -21.92
CA PRO A 765 49.44 1.87 -23.16
C PRO A 765 50.65 2.81 -23.04
N VAL A 766 50.84 3.45 -21.86
CA VAL A 766 51.95 4.36 -21.61
C VAL A 766 53.27 3.57 -21.60
N GLN A 767 53.32 2.44 -20.92
CA GLN A 767 54.45 1.57 -20.86
C GLN A 767 54.86 1.04 -22.24
N GLU A 768 53.92 0.52 -23.01
CA GLU A 768 54.17 0.01 -24.36
C GLU A 768 54.72 1.09 -25.28
N ARG A 769 54.13 2.28 -25.26
CA ARG A 769 54.59 3.41 -26.06
C ARG A 769 56.01 3.87 -25.69
N ALA A 770 56.29 3.98 -24.39
CA ALA A 770 57.59 4.40 -23.90
C ALA A 770 58.68 3.43 -24.37
N PHE A 771 58.41 2.13 -24.25
CA PHE A 771 59.37 1.11 -24.66
C PHE A 771 59.50 1.02 -26.21
N THR A 772 58.44 1.20 -26.97
CA THR A 772 58.47 1.23 -28.44
C THR A 772 59.26 2.44 -28.92
N ALA A 773 59.05 3.64 -28.41
CA ALA A 773 59.77 4.85 -28.77
C ALA A 773 61.28 4.73 -28.43
N LEU A 774 61.59 4.10 -27.30
CA LEU A 774 62.95 3.84 -26.91
C LEU A 774 63.63 2.82 -27.86
N ALA A 775 62.94 1.75 -28.26
CA ALA A 775 63.42 0.74 -29.18
C ALA A 775 63.66 1.35 -30.60
N GLU A 776 62.72 2.13 -31.11
CA GLU A 776 62.84 2.85 -32.36
C GLU A 776 64.10 3.80 -32.38
N ARG A 777 64.24 4.55 -31.26
CA ARG A 777 65.44 5.40 -31.12
C ARG A 777 66.74 4.61 -31.15
N LEU A 778 66.81 3.47 -30.46
CA LEU A 778 68.00 2.59 -30.42
C LEU A 778 68.27 1.91 -31.78
N LEU A 779 67.27 1.78 -32.65
CA LEU A 779 67.42 1.24 -34.00
C LEU A 779 67.73 2.33 -35.02
N ALA A 780 67.65 3.63 -34.67
CA ALA A 780 67.92 4.69 -35.60
C ALA A 780 69.38 4.64 -36.09
N PRO A 781 69.65 4.95 -37.39
CA PRO A 781 70.95 4.83 -37.99
C PRO A 781 72.01 5.78 -37.43
N ASP A 782 71.59 6.92 -36.86
CA ASP A 782 72.40 8.00 -36.29
C ASP A 782 72.68 7.86 -34.77
N ARG A 783 72.29 6.72 -34.14
CA ARG A 783 72.35 6.54 -32.69
C ARG A 783 73.81 6.57 -32.23
N PRO A 784 74.10 7.18 -31.08
CA PRO A 784 75.44 7.12 -30.47
C PRO A 784 75.78 5.75 -29.94
N GLY A 785 77.02 5.32 -30.07
CA GLY A 785 77.47 4.02 -29.52
C GLY A 785 77.34 3.90 -28.01
N ALA A 786 77.41 4.98 -27.25
CA ALA A 786 77.18 5.02 -25.83
C ALA A 786 75.74 4.64 -25.43
N GLU A 787 74.77 4.98 -26.23
CA GLU A 787 73.36 4.63 -25.98
C GLU A 787 73.10 3.15 -26.19
N LEU A 788 73.71 2.54 -27.22
CA LEU A 788 73.67 1.10 -27.43
C LEU A 788 74.26 0.34 -26.27
N TYR A 789 75.43 0.85 -25.79
CA TYR A 789 76.13 0.21 -24.65
C TYR A 789 75.32 0.28 -23.34
N ALA A 790 74.64 1.41 -23.10
CA ALA A 790 73.72 1.58 -21.95
C ALA A 790 72.50 0.66 -22.05
N PHE A 791 71.95 0.45 -23.25
CA PHE A 791 70.82 -0.47 -23.47
C PHE A 791 71.25 -1.94 -23.24
N VAL A 792 72.37 -2.37 -23.81
CA VAL A 792 72.86 -3.78 -23.62
C VAL A 792 73.15 -4.11 -22.16
N ARG A 793 73.55 -3.13 -21.35
CA ARG A 793 73.73 -3.27 -19.91
C ARG A 793 72.47 -3.23 -19.07
N SER A 794 71.32 -2.99 -19.69
CA SER A 794 70.05 -2.92 -19.01
C SER A 794 69.52 -4.36 -18.77
N ASP A 795 69.31 -4.74 -17.52
CA ASP A 795 68.63 -5.98 -17.17
C ASP A 795 67.08 -5.88 -17.30
N ASP A 796 66.56 -4.90 -18.04
CA ASP A 796 65.15 -4.63 -18.22
C ASP A 796 64.55 -5.52 -19.30
N THR A 797 63.91 -6.62 -18.86
CA THR A 797 63.34 -7.65 -19.77
C THR A 797 62.23 -7.10 -20.65
N ASP A 798 61.41 -6.08 -20.16
CA ASP A 798 60.30 -5.49 -20.91
C ASP A 798 60.82 -4.57 -22.02
N LEU A 799 61.91 -3.84 -21.74
CA LEU A 799 62.58 -3.00 -22.73
C LEU A 799 63.23 -3.86 -23.83
N ILE A 800 63.88 -4.98 -23.46
CA ILE A 800 64.45 -5.94 -24.42
C ILE A 800 63.34 -6.54 -25.30
N ALA A 801 62.18 -6.93 -24.71
CA ALA A 801 61.07 -7.49 -25.45
C ALA A 801 60.41 -6.44 -26.39
N ALA A 802 60.35 -5.16 -26.01
CA ALA A 802 59.88 -4.07 -26.87
C ALA A 802 60.84 -3.80 -28.04
N TYR A 803 62.16 -3.82 -27.79
CA TYR A 803 63.19 -3.71 -28.83
C TYR A 803 63.07 -4.84 -29.85
N ASP A 804 62.91 -6.09 -29.41
CA ASP A 804 62.77 -7.26 -30.25
C ASP A 804 61.48 -7.22 -31.10
N ARG A 805 60.38 -6.64 -30.56
CA ARG A 805 59.15 -6.40 -31.34
C ARG A 805 59.39 -5.32 -32.41
N ALA A 806 59.93 -4.18 -32.06
CA ALA A 806 60.19 -3.09 -32.96
C ALA A 806 61.18 -3.52 -34.08
N ALA A 807 62.25 -4.26 -33.75
CA ALA A 807 63.18 -4.80 -34.71
C ALA A 807 62.55 -5.75 -35.73
N ARG A 808 61.59 -6.54 -35.32
CA ARG A 808 60.83 -7.43 -36.21
C ARG A 808 59.83 -6.69 -37.10
N THR A 809 59.32 -5.53 -36.69
CA THR A 809 58.43 -4.72 -37.50
C THR A 809 59.13 -3.87 -38.55
N LEU A 810 60.42 -3.52 -38.31
CA LEU A 810 61.24 -2.72 -39.19
C LEU A 810 62.08 -3.56 -40.17
N SER A 811 62.21 -4.86 -39.94
CA SER A 811 62.86 -5.81 -40.83
C SER A 811 61.87 -6.47 -41.82
#